data_c205b4eb458000393562ac2c2af4d94a
#
_entry.id   c205b4eb458000393562ac2c2af4d94a
#
_cell.length_a   1.000
_cell.length_b   1.000
_cell.length_c   1.000
_cell.angle_alpha   90.00
_cell.angle_beta   90.00
_cell.angle_gamma   90.00
#
_symmetry.space_group_name_H-M   'P 1'
#
loop_
_entity.id
_entity.type
_entity.pdbx_description
1 polymer ?
#
loop_
_entity_poly.entity_id
_entity_poly.type
_entity_poly.pdbx_seq_one_letter_code
_entity_poly.pdbx_strand_id
1 'polypeptide(L)'
;MRADESVVRAEGLTRRFTRPDGRPLVALDRVSLSVTRGQLTALVGPDGAGKTTLMRMVAGLLAPDEGSLHVLGRDVARNAQEVQDRISYMPQRFGLYEDLSVQENLDLYADLHGVPQAVRRERFARLMAMTDLARFTARPAGKLSGGMKQKLGLACTLVRSPELLLLDEPSVGVDPLSRRDLWEILLQLVRDEQLSVVVSTAYMDEAERCAHVHVMNAGHVLADGTPQALAQRAQGLTFVATPPGGMAARMLQARLLDAASVVVDAVPRGGQVRFIRRPDVDEEALQPLLENVVVHPRPAELEDAFMLMLRQHAEAVGGQSSSEEPPAAGADRTLHGSWNDALTAPAPDGQRPAAVTQQDLTAAFPPLNEGAGASRRDASGVSLQSAVLPVTDHAEPVIVVRDLVRRFGDFTAVASTSFEVWRGEIFGLLGPNGAGKTTTFRMLCGLLPATSGSLQVAGANLRVAPARARARIGYVAQKFSLYATLTVRENLAFYGAAYGLHGRQLTERIEAMLQRFDLDPEAASGLLPAGYRQRLAMAAGLIHAPDILFLDEPTSGIDPLARRAFWRTITALSAQGVTIVITTHFMEEAEYCDRIAIQDAGRMLALGTPHEVRTQAGEAGSDMNAAFIAIVEQGRREAVT
;
A
#
# COMPACT_ATOMS: atom_id res chain seq x y z
N MET A 1 -25.38 7.28 -27.64
CA MET A 1 -23.99 7.53 -28.08
C MET A 1 -23.81 6.97 -29.47
N ARG A 2 -23.31 7.76 -30.44
CA ARG A 2 -22.99 7.26 -31.77
C ARG A 2 -21.82 6.29 -31.68
N ALA A 3 -21.86 5.18 -32.44
CA ALA A 3 -20.83 4.14 -32.44
C ALA A 3 -19.39 4.63 -32.74
N ASP A 4 -19.26 5.87 -33.22
CA ASP A 4 -18.01 6.50 -33.63
C ASP A 4 -17.26 7.25 -32.49
N GLU A 5 -17.87 7.35 -31.28
CA GLU A 5 -17.30 8.06 -30.15
C GLU A 5 -16.56 7.13 -29.16
N SER A 6 -16.70 5.79 -29.30
CA SER A 6 -16.11 4.83 -28.39
C SER A 6 -14.82 4.23 -28.94
N VAL A 7 -13.72 4.31 -28.15
CA VAL A 7 -12.42 3.68 -28.49
C VAL A 7 -12.30 2.25 -27.97
N VAL A 8 -13.04 1.90 -26.90
CA VAL A 8 -13.16 0.52 -26.39
C VAL A 8 -14.63 0.23 -26.19
N ARG A 9 -15.09 -0.93 -26.64
CA ARG A 9 -16.44 -1.45 -26.41
C ARG A 9 -16.36 -2.91 -26.07
N ALA A 10 -16.74 -3.25 -24.86
CA ALA A 10 -16.79 -4.60 -24.33
C ALA A 10 -18.25 -4.98 -24.07
N GLU A 11 -18.68 -6.18 -24.49
CA GLU A 11 -20.03 -6.70 -24.31
C GLU A 11 -19.98 -8.13 -23.80
N GLY A 12 -20.40 -8.36 -22.58
CA GLY A 12 -20.49 -9.68 -21.94
C GLY A 12 -19.18 -10.42 -21.84
N LEU A 13 -18.05 -9.72 -21.66
CA LEU A 13 -16.73 -10.35 -21.60
C LEU A 13 -16.59 -11.28 -20.41
N THR A 14 -16.22 -12.52 -20.67
CA THR A 14 -15.89 -13.51 -19.66
C THR A 14 -14.48 -14.04 -19.89
N ARG A 15 -13.70 -14.16 -18.81
CA ARG A 15 -12.39 -14.78 -18.82
C ARG A 15 -12.16 -15.68 -17.63
N ARG A 16 -11.78 -16.91 -17.89
CA ARG A 16 -11.49 -17.96 -16.89
C ARG A 16 -10.03 -18.37 -16.97
N PHE A 17 -9.46 -18.65 -15.81
CA PHE A 17 -8.13 -19.26 -15.69
C PHE A 17 -8.25 -20.56 -14.89
N THR A 18 -7.28 -21.45 -15.03
CA THR A 18 -7.16 -22.64 -14.19
C THR A 18 -6.13 -22.37 -13.09
N ARG A 19 -6.52 -22.55 -11.84
CA ARG A 19 -5.60 -22.48 -10.69
C ARG A 19 -4.64 -23.67 -10.70
N PRO A 20 -3.49 -23.59 -9.98
CA PRO A 20 -2.58 -24.72 -9.84
C PRO A 20 -3.21 -25.98 -9.25
N ASP A 21 -4.27 -25.84 -8.44
CA ASP A 21 -5.08 -26.92 -7.87
C ASP A 21 -6.13 -27.50 -8.84
N GLY A 22 -6.15 -27.03 -10.10
CA GLY A 22 -7.10 -27.45 -11.13
C GLY A 22 -8.47 -26.78 -11.07
N ARG A 23 -8.77 -25.96 -10.07
CA ARG A 23 -10.06 -25.26 -9.94
C ARG A 23 -10.15 -24.07 -10.91
N PRO A 24 -11.31 -23.79 -11.51
CA PRO A 24 -11.49 -22.62 -12.34
C PRO A 24 -11.47 -21.34 -11.50
N LEU A 25 -10.85 -20.28 -12.02
CA LEU A 25 -10.88 -18.93 -11.51
C LEU A 25 -11.51 -18.03 -12.57
N VAL A 26 -12.69 -17.49 -12.29
CA VAL A 26 -13.34 -16.50 -13.14
C VAL A 26 -12.72 -15.14 -12.84
N ALA A 27 -11.93 -14.61 -13.76
CA ALA A 27 -11.27 -13.31 -13.62
C ALA A 27 -12.13 -12.15 -14.11
N LEU A 28 -12.99 -12.40 -15.12
CA LEU A 28 -14.04 -11.49 -15.60
C LEU A 28 -15.31 -12.32 -15.85
N ASP A 29 -16.45 -11.83 -15.39
CA ASP A 29 -17.76 -12.44 -15.58
C ASP A 29 -18.73 -11.47 -16.23
N ARG A 30 -19.03 -11.68 -17.52
CA ARG A 30 -19.99 -10.91 -18.34
C ARG A 30 -19.82 -9.39 -18.27
N VAL A 31 -18.56 -8.94 -18.23
CA VAL A 31 -18.21 -7.51 -18.16
C VAL A 31 -18.62 -6.78 -19.42
N SER A 32 -19.39 -5.71 -19.25
CA SER A 32 -19.75 -4.78 -20.34
C SER A 32 -19.37 -3.36 -19.94
N LEU A 33 -18.63 -2.66 -20.82
CA LEU A 33 -18.22 -1.28 -20.61
C LEU A 33 -17.86 -0.59 -21.94
N SER A 34 -17.79 0.74 -21.91
CA SER A 34 -17.33 1.53 -23.05
C SER A 34 -16.39 2.64 -22.60
N VAL A 35 -15.39 2.97 -23.45
CA VAL A 35 -14.44 4.08 -23.22
C VAL A 35 -14.61 5.09 -24.34
N THR A 36 -14.83 6.35 -23.98
CA THR A 36 -15.04 7.46 -24.92
C THR A 36 -13.69 7.97 -25.45
N ARG A 37 -13.66 8.37 -26.73
CA ARG A 37 -12.48 8.92 -27.41
C ARG A 37 -12.04 10.24 -26.77
N GLY A 38 -10.71 10.46 -26.68
CA GLY A 38 -10.13 11.72 -26.22
C GLY A 38 -10.38 12.02 -24.74
N GLN A 39 -10.68 11.01 -23.94
CA GLN A 39 -10.92 11.14 -22.51
C GLN A 39 -9.99 10.26 -21.69
N LEU A 40 -9.81 10.65 -20.43
CA LEU A 40 -9.15 9.87 -19.41
C LEU A 40 -10.21 9.07 -18.63
N THR A 41 -10.14 7.74 -18.72
CA THR A 41 -11.08 6.82 -18.06
C THR A 41 -10.34 5.98 -17.04
N ALA A 42 -10.89 5.86 -15.82
CA ALA A 42 -10.34 5.01 -14.76
C ALA A 42 -11.05 3.66 -14.66
N LEU A 43 -10.28 2.60 -14.44
CA LEU A 43 -10.74 1.30 -13.94
C LEU A 43 -10.34 1.19 -12.47
N VAL A 44 -11.27 1.25 -11.54
CA VAL A 44 -10.98 1.21 -10.10
C VAL A 44 -11.51 -0.07 -9.48
N GLY A 45 -10.84 -0.56 -8.48
CA GLY A 45 -11.26 -1.77 -7.76
C GLY A 45 -10.14 -2.35 -6.91
N PRO A 46 -10.47 -3.26 -5.97
CA PRO A 46 -9.48 -3.93 -5.14
C PRO A 46 -8.57 -4.86 -5.96
N ASP A 47 -7.58 -5.43 -5.27
CA ASP A 47 -6.73 -6.48 -5.86
C ASP A 47 -7.58 -7.69 -6.24
N GLY A 48 -7.34 -8.25 -7.43
CA GLY A 48 -8.15 -9.36 -7.95
C GLY A 48 -9.49 -8.95 -8.57
N ALA A 49 -9.83 -7.66 -8.65
CA ALA A 49 -11.07 -7.20 -9.29
C ALA A 49 -11.17 -7.48 -10.80
N GLY A 50 -10.06 -7.88 -11.45
CA GLY A 50 -10.03 -8.17 -12.88
C GLY A 50 -9.44 -7.04 -13.76
N LYS A 51 -9.02 -5.90 -13.18
CA LYS A 51 -8.49 -4.71 -13.89
C LYS A 51 -7.40 -5.06 -14.90
N THR A 52 -6.31 -5.68 -14.44
CA THR A 52 -5.17 -6.08 -15.29
C THR A 52 -5.59 -7.10 -16.37
N THR A 53 -6.51 -8.02 -16.06
CA THR A 53 -7.04 -8.98 -17.04
C THR A 53 -7.75 -8.24 -18.16
N LEU A 54 -8.64 -7.31 -17.81
CA LEU A 54 -9.35 -6.47 -18.79
C LEU A 54 -8.38 -5.62 -19.62
N MET A 55 -7.40 -4.97 -18.98
CA MET A 55 -6.36 -4.19 -19.68
C MET A 55 -5.59 -5.02 -20.69
N ARG A 56 -5.18 -6.25 -20.33
CA ARG A 56 -4.50 -7.17 -21.25
C ARG A 56 -5.38 -7.63 -22.41
N MET A 57 -6.68 -7.80 -22.17
CA MET A 57 -7.64 -8.11 -23.24
C MET A 57 -7.78 -6.94 -24.20
N VAL A 58 -7.95 -5.71 -23.68
CA VAL A 58 -8.00 -4.47 -24.49
C VAL A 58 -6.71 -4.28 -25.29
N ALA A 59 -5.56 -4.65 -24.70
CA ALA A 59 -4.26 -4.64 -25.37
C ALA A 59 -4.07 -5.75 -26.44
N GLY A 60 -5.05 -6.64 -26.63
CA GLY A 60 -4.91 -7.76 -27.55
C GLY A 60 -3.89 -8.82 -27.12
N LEU A 61 -3.50 -8.84 -25.85
CA LEU A 61 -2.56 -9.80 -25.27
C LEU A 61 -3.28 -11.05 -24.72
N LEU A 62 -4.59 -10.96 -24.55
CA LEU A 62 -5.42 -12.02 -23.99
C LEU A 62 -6.78 -12.03 -24.70
N ALA A 63 -7.19 -13.19 -25.22
CA ALA A 63 -8.49 -13.35 -25.85
C ALA A 63 -9.60 -13.57 -24.80
N PRO A 64 -10.84 -13.09 -25.03
CA PRO A 64 -12.00 -13.47 -24.23
C PRO A 64 -12.36 -14.95 -24.45
N ASP A 65 -12.95 -15.59 -23.41
CA ASP A 65 -13.57 -16.91 -23.56
C ASP A 65 -15.00 -16.77 -24.09
N GLU A 66 -15.71 -15.68 -23.68
CA GLU A 66 -17.07 -15.35 -24.14
C GLU A 66 -17.20 -13.83 -24.28
N GLY A 67 -18.19 -13.40 -25.06
CA GLY A 67 -18.47 -11.98 -25.30
C GLY A 67 -17.72 -11.42 -26.52
N SER A 68 -17.81 -10.10 -26.71
CA SER A 68 -17.14 -9.39 -27.79
C SER A 68 -16.35 -8.18 -27.28
N LEU A 69 -15.19 -7.92 -27.89
CA LEU A 69 -14.33 -6.78 -27.56
C LEU A 69 -13.87 -6.07 -28.82
N HIS A 70 -14.27 -4.80 -28.95
CA HIS A 70 -13.82 -3.94 -30.04
C HIS A 70 -12.95 -2.81 -29.49
N VAL A 71 -11.79 -2.62 -30.11
CA VAL A 71 -10.84 -1.55 -29.77
C VAL A 71 -10.51 -0.77 -31.04
N LEU A 72 -10.68 0.57 -31.01
CA LEU A 72 -10.51 1.44 -32.17
C LEU A 72 -11.29 0.94 -33.41
N GLY A 73 -12.50 0.40 -33.18
CA GLY A 73 -13.37 -0.14 -34.21
C GLY A 73 -12.98 -1.52 -34.77
N ARG A 74 -11.97 -2.19 -34.17
CA ARG A 74 -11.50 -3.52 -34.56
C ARG A 74 -11.90 -4.58 -33.54
N ASP A 75 -12.37 -5.72 -34.00
CA ASP A 75 -12.59 -6.90 -33.17
C ASP A 75 -11.23 -7.47 -32.74
N VAL A 76 -10.96 -7.43 -31.42
CA VAL A 76 -9.67 -7.85 -30.84
C VAL A 76 -9.39 -9.33 -31.09
N ALA A 77 -10.40 -10.20 -31.04
CA ALA A 77 -10.22 -11.64 -31.24
C ALA A 77 -9.72 -11.99 -32.65
N ARG A 78 -10.04 -11.14 -33.64
CA ARG A 78 -9.70 -11.36 -35.06
C ARG A 78 -8.51 -10.52 -35.51
N ASN A 79 -8.34 -9.32 -34.95
CA ASN A 79 -7.42 -8.30 -35.45
C ASN A 79 -6.47 -7.81 -34.35
N ALA A 80 -6.00 -8.67 -33.45
CA ALA A 80 -5.17 -8.30 -32.30
C ALA A 80 -3.93 -7.48 -32.71
N GLN A 81 -3.25 -7.85 -33.80
CA GLN A 81 -2.07 -7.14 -34.29
C GLN A 81 -2.40 -5.70 -34.75
N GLU A 82 -3.52 -5.50 -35.50
CA GLU A 82 -3.94 -4.18 -35.93
C GLU A 82 -4.29 -3.25 -34.75
N VAL A 83 -4.83 -3.84 -33.66
CA VAL A 83 -5.08 -3.13 -32.41
C VAL A 83 -3.76 -2.76 -31.75
N GLN A 84 -2.85 -3.73 -31.56
CA GLN A 84 -1.52 -3.52 -30.96
C GLN A 84 -0.70 -2.49 -31.72
N ASP A 85 -0.90 -2.39 -33.03
CA ASP A 85 -0.22 -1.41 -33.88
C ASP A 85 -0.66 0.04 -33.60
N ARG A 86 -1.80 0.27 -32.99
CA ARG A 86 -2.40 1.60 -32.75
C ARG A 86 -2.50 2.00 -31.28
N ILE A 87 -2.23 1.06 -30.37
CA ILE A 87 -2.28 1.30 -28.94
C ILE A 87 -0.89 1.25 -28.33
N SER A 88 -0.76 1.71 -27.11
CA SER A 88 0.39 1.44 -26.24
C SER A 88 -0.08 0.96 -24.86
N TYR A 89 0.61 -0.01 -24.30
CA TYR A 89 0.31 -0.58 -23.00
C TYR A 89 1.52 -0.50 -22.07
N MET A 90 1.34 0.14 -20.94
CA MET A 90 2.31 0.21 -19.84
C MET A 90 1.84 -0.72 -18.72
N PRO A 91 2.42 -1.91 -18.55
CA PRO A 91 2.07 -2.82 -17.46
C PRO A 91 2.56 -2.29 -16.12
N GLN A 92 1.99 -2.76 -15.02
CA GLN A 92 2.35 -2.40 -13.64
C GLN A 92 3.88 -2.50 -13.38
N ARG A 93 4.54 -3.51 -13.97
CA ARG A 93 6.01 -3.62 -14.02
C ARG A 93 6.47 -3.35 -15.45
N PHE A 94 6.82 -2.13 -15.71
CA PHE A 94 7.36 -1.78 -17.02
C PHE A 94 8.79 -2.32 -17.19
N GLY A 95 9.04 -2.95 -18.34
CA GLY A 95 10.29 -3.64 -18.66
C GLY A 95 11.42 -2.70 -19.09
N LEU A 96 11.79 -1.70 -18.27
CA LEU A 96 13.00 -0.93 -18.53
C LEU A 96 14.23 -1.82 -18.39
N TYR A 97 15.17 -1.67 -19.32
CA TYR A 97 16.49 -2.27 -19.23
C TYR A 97 17.36 -1.39 -18.32
N GLU A 98 17.58 -1.88 -17.11
CA GLU A 98 18.23 -1.09 -16.04
C GLU A 98 19.69 -0.74 -16.34
N ASP A 99 20.39 -1.56 -17.11
CA ASP A 99 21.77 -1.35 -17.53
C ASP A 99 21.90 -0.34 -18.68
N LEU A 100 20.82 -0.12 -19.44
CA LEU A 100 20.77 0.87 -20.50
C LEU A 100 20.50 2.27 -19.93
N SER A 101 21.06 3.29 -20.57
CA SER A 101 20.76 4.69 -20.28
C SER A 101 19.31 5.05 -20.65
N VAL A 102 18.88 6.24 -20.22
CA VAL A 102 17.59 6.82 -20.60
C VAL A 102 17.44 6.88 -22.12
N GLN A 103 18.49 7.38 -22.82
CA GLN A 103 18.48 7.48 -24.28
C GLN A 103 18.42 6.11 -24.95
N GLU A 104 19.24 5.14 -24.52
CA GLU A 104 19.29 3.80 -25.10
C GLU A 104 17.97 3.05 -24.88
N ASN A 105 17.28 3.24 -23.75
CA ASN A 105 15.92 2.70 -23.55
C ASN A 105 14.94 3.27 -24.59
N LEU A 106 14.95 4.59 -24.84
CA LEU A 106 14.09 5.20 -25.86
C LEU A 106 14.42 4.70 -27.27
N ASP A 107 15.71 4.59 -27.61
CA ASP A 107 16.13 4.08 -28.91
C ASP A 107 15.67 2.63 -29.11
N LEU A 108 15.85 1.78 -28.09
CA LEU A 108 15.39 0.39 -28.12
C LEU A 108 13.88 0.28 -28.36
N TYR A 109 13.07 1.04 -27.60
CA TYR A 109 11.61 1.03 -27.78
C TYR A 109 11.21 1.61 -29.14
N ALA A 110 11.93 2.61 -29.65
CA ALA A 110 11.70 3.13 -31.00
C ALA A 110 12.04 2.09 -32.09
N ASP A 111 13.09 1.30 -31.90
CA ASP A 111 13.44 0.21 -32.81
C ASP A 111 12.40 -0.90 -32.79
N LEU A 112 11.99 -1.34 -31.59
CA LEU A 112 10.97 -2.37 -31.41
C LEU A 112 9.62 -2.00 -32.05
N HIS A 113 9.29 -0.71 -32.03
CA HIS A 113 8.05 -0.20 -32.63
C HIS A 113 8.22 0.29 -34.06
N GLY A 114 9.37 0.13 -34.70
CA GLY A 114 9.62 0.52 -36.07
C GLY A 114 9.51 2.03 -36.32
N VAL A 115 9.81 2.88 -35.33
CA VAL A 115 9.75 4.33 -35.47
C VAL A 115 10.87 4.81 -36.39
N PRO A 116 10.56 5.52 -37.51
CA PRO A 116 11.57 5.97 -38.46
C PRO A 116 12.57 6.94 -37.83
N GLN A 117 13.85 6.81 -38.17
CA GLN A 117 14.93 7.69 -37.66
C GLN A 117 14.67 9.17 -37.88
N ALA A 118 14.04 9.51 -39.01
CA ALA A 118 13.76 10.92 -39.37
C ALA A 118 12.89 11.65 -38.33
N VAL A 119 12.00 10.95 -37.63
CA VAL A 119 11.08 11.55 -36.63
C VAL A 119 11.55 11.41 -35.20
N ARG A 120 12.55 10.53 -34.92
CA ARG A 120 12.99 10.21 -33.55
C ARG A 120 13.52 11.43 -32.82
N ARG A 121 14.36 12.24 -33.48
CA ARG A 121 15.02 13.38 -32.85
C ARG A 121 14.03 14.38 -32.24
N GLU A 122 13.03 14.76 -33.01
CA GLU A 122 11.99 15.69 -32.57
C GLU A 122 11.13 15.06 -31.46
N ARG A 123 10.70 13.82 -31.69
CA ARG A 123 9.84 13.08 -30.75
C ARG A 123 10.53 12.86 -29.41
N PHE A 124 11.81 12.45 -29.41
CA PHE A 124 12.57 12.26 -28.16
C PHE A 124 12.78 13.56 -27.42
N ALA A 125 13.12 14.65 -28.14
CA ALA A 125 13.26 15.97 -27.52
C ALA A 125 11.99 16.39 -26.80
N ARG A 126 10.82 16.17 -27.42
CA ARG A 126 9.49 16.44 -26.83
C ARG A 126 9.22 15.55 -25.61
N LEU A 127 9.41 14.23 -25.72
CA LEU A 127 9.19 13.29 -24.62
C LEU A 127 10.12 13.59 -23.44
N MET A 128 11.38 13.91 -23.70
CA MET A 128 12.36 14.26 -22.66
C MET A 128 12.03 15.57 -21.95
N ALA A 129 11.54 16.59 -22.71
CA ALA A 129 11.09 17.84 -22.13
C ALA A 129 9.85 17.64 -21.25
N MET A 130 8.84 16.89 -21.74
CA MET A 130 7.60 16.60 -21.04
C MET A 130 7.84 15.81 -19.72
N THR A 131 8.81 14.90 -19.68
CA THR A 131 9.12 14.06 -18.53
C THR A 131 10.18 14.63 -17.59
N ASP A 132 10.79 15.78 -17.93
CA ASP A 132 11.94 16.39 -17.25
C ASP A 132 13.15 15.42 -17.15
N LEU A 133 13.36 14.59 -18.18
CA LEU A 133 14.47 13.65 -18.24
C LEU A 133 15.63 14.10 -19.14
N ALA A 134 15.53 15.27 -19.79
CA ALA A 134 16.51 15.76 -20.77
C ALA A 134 17.96 15.84 -20.21
N ARG A 135 18.10 16.17 -18.91
CA ARG A 135 19.42 16.27 -18.23
C ARG A 135 19.99 14.91 -17.79
N PHE A 136 19.22 13.80 -17.97
CA PHE A 136 19.58 12.46 -17.51
C PHE A 136 19.76 11.46 -18.65
N THR A 137 19.81 11.89 -19.89
CA THR A 137 19.82 11.02 -21.09
C THR A 137 20.92 9.96 -21.07
N ALA A 138 22.11 10.27 -20.55
CA ALA A 138 23.24 9.34 -20.42
C ALA A 138 23.21 8.50 -19.13
N ARG A 139 22.23 8.72 -18.23
CA ARG A 139 22.18 8.01 -16.95
C ARG A 139 21.55 6.63 -17.13
N PRO A 140 22.17 5.54 -16.60
CA PRO A 140 21.54 4.22 -16.58
C PRO A 140 20.18 4.22 -15.88
N ALA A 141 19.18 3.55 -16.46
CA ALA A 141 17.83 3.50 -15.92
C ALA A 141 17.78 2.90 -14.50
N GLY A 142 18.66 1.95 -14.20
CA GLY A 142 18.79 1.38 -12.85
C GLY A 142 19.14 2.40 -11.76
N LYS A 143 19.79 3.52 -12.14
CA LYS A 143 20.19 4.61 -11.23
C LYS A 143 19.16 5.75 -11.13
N LEU A 144 18.00 5.60 -11.77
CA LEU A 144 16.87 6.54 -11.65
C LEU A 144 16.06 6.27 -10.38
N SER A 145 15.42 7.31 -9.85
CA SER A 145 14.41 7.14 -8.80
C SER A 145 13.16 6.40 -9.36
N GLY A 146 12.31 5.85 -8.48
CA GLY A 146 11.07 5.19 -8.88
C GLY A 146 10.21 6.07 -9.78
N GLY A 147 9.96 7.32 -9.40
CA GLY A 147 9.19 8.28 -10.22
C GLY A 147 9.85 8.59 -11.56
N MET A 148 11.19 8.71 -11.61
CA MET A 148 11.90 8.89 -12.88
C MET A 148 11.82 7.64 -13.77
N LYS A 149 11.85 6.44 -13.20
CA LYS A 149 11.64 5.19 -13.95
C LYS A 149 10.23 5.15 -14.56
N GLN A 150 9.20 5.56 -13.81
CA GLN A 150 7.83 5.63 -14.32
C GLN A 150 7.70 6.67 -15.45
N LYS A 151 8.30 7.86 -15.29
CA LYS A 151 8.34 8.87 -16.35
C LYS A 151 9.05 8.36 -17.61
N LEU A 152 10.18 7.63 -17.45
CA LEU A 152 10.87 7.00 -18.57
C LEU A 152 10.01 5.90 -19.21
N GLY A 153 9.34 5.06 -18.41
CA GLY A 153 8.40 4.05 -18.89
C GLY A 153 7.28 4.66 -19.73
N LEU A 154 6.68 5.77 -19.23
CA LEU A 154 5.68 6.50 -19.99
C LEU A 154 6.24 7.08 -21.29
N ALA A 155 7.44 7.67 -21.27
CA ALA A 155 8.10 8.18 -22.48
C ALA A 155 8.33 7.06 -23.50
N CYS A 156 8.86 5.91 -23.07
CA CYS A 156 9.05 4.74 -23.95
C CYS A 156 7.72 4.23 -24.53
N THR A 157 6.65 4.25 -23.76
CA THR A 157 5.30 3.84 -24.20
C THR A 157 4.73 4.81 -25.24
N LEU A 158 5.06 6.10 -25.16
CA LEU A 158 4.59 7.16 -26.06
C LEU A 158 5.44 7.32 -27.34
N VAL A 159 6.58 6.64 -27.46
CA VAL A 159 7.49 6.75 -28.62
C VAL A 159 6.77 6.54 -29.94
N ARG A 160 5.74 5.68 -29.98
CA ARG A 160 4.97 5.37 -31.18
C ARG A 160 3.85 6.39 -31.50
N SER A 161 3.46 7.26 -30.57
CA SER A 161 2.27 8.13 -30.67
C SER A 161 0.98 7.34 -30.85
N PRO A 162 0.52 6.61 -29.81
CA PRO A 162 -0.67 5.77 -29.90
C PRO A 162 -1.96 6.59 -29.97
N GLU A 163 -3.06 5.97 -30.47
CA GLU A 163 -4.42 6.52 -30.39
C GLU A 163 -5.11 6.20 -29.06
N LEU A 164 -4.68 5.09 -28.40
CA LEU A 164 -5.15 4.69 -27.09
C LEU A 164 -3.95 4.28 -26.22
N LEU A 165 -3.84 4.88 -25.05
CA LEU A 165 -2.83 4.57 -24.03
C LEU A 165 -3.48 3.81 -22.87
N LEU A 166 -2.94 2.64 -22.56
CA LEU A 166 -3.35 1.80 -21.44
C LEU A 166 -2.27 1.83 -20.36
N LEU A 167 -2.63 2.21 -19.13
CA LEU A 167 -1.71 2.33 -18.00
C LEU A 167 -2.21 1.48 -16.84
N ASP A 168 -1.48 0.43 -16.52
CA ASP A 168 -1.84 -0.51 -15.45
C ASP A 168 -1.12 -0.14 -14.15
N GLU A 169 -1.83 0.51 -13.24
CA GLU A 169 -1.33 0.99 -11.94
C GLU A 169 -0.04 1.83 -12.04
N PRO A 170 0.00 2.89 -12.87
CA PRO A 170 1.23 3.60 -13.21
C PRO A 170 1.88 4.36 -12.04
N SER A 171 1.16 4.59 -10.96
CA SER A 171 1.58 5.39 -9.80
C SER A 171 1.95 4.56 -8.58
N VAL A 172 1.85 3.23 -8.65
CA VAL A 172 2.23 2.35 -7.53
C VAL A 172 3.73 2.48 -7.22
N GLY A 173 4.04 2.77 -5.94
CA GLY A 173 5.42 2.98 -5.46
C GLY A 173 6.05 4.31 -5.89
N VAL A 174 5.25 5.25 -6.37
CA VAL A 174 5.67 6.60 -6.77
C VAL A 174 5.36 7.58 -5.64
N ASP A 175 6.34 8.42 -5.30
CA ASP A 175 6.16 9.46 -4.28
C ASP A 175 5.18 10.57 -4.75
N PRO A 176 4.59 11.37 -3.81
CA PRO A 176 3.54 12.33 -4.13
C PRO A 176 3.94 13.39 -5.18
N LEU A 177 5.19 13.86 -5.16
CA LEU A 177 5.67 14.84 -6.14
C LEU A 177 5.74 14.22 -7.53
N SER A 178 6.38 13.05 -7.65
CA SER A 178 6.48 12.32 -8.93
C SER A 178 5.12 11.87 -9.44
N ARG A 179 4.18 11.54 -8.54
CA ARG A 179 2.79 11.19 -8.88
C ARG A 179 2.04 12.40 -9.45
N ARG A 180 2.14 13.57 -8.80
CA ARG A 180 1.56 14.82 -9.32
C ARG A 180 2.03 15.12 -10.74
N ASP A 181 3.35 15.07 -10.95
CA ASP A 181 3.94 15.34 -12.27
C ASP A 181 3.46 14.33 -13.34
N LEU A 182 3.35 13.03 -12.99
CA LEU A 182 2.84 12.01 -13.90
C LEU A 182 1.40 12.33 -14.35
N TRP A 183 0.54 12.72 -13.40
CA TRP A 183 -0.85 13.06 -13.69
C TRP A 183 -0.97 14.35 -14.51
N GLU A 184 -0.13 15.35 -14.26
CA GLU A 184 -0.06 16.57 -15.09
C GLU A 184 0.27 16.23 -16.55
N ILE A 185 1.24 15.33 -16.78
CA ILE A 185 1.58 14.84 -18.12
C ILE A 185 0.38 14.15 -18.79
N LEU A 186 -0.32 13.25 -18.08
CA LEU A 186 -1.49 12.54 -18.63
C LEU A 186 -2.62 13.49 -18.99
N LEU A 187 -2.94 14.45 -18.13
CA LEU A 187 -3.97 15.45 -18.39
C LEU A 187 -3.59 16.37 -19.55
N GLN A 188 -2.31 16.69 -19.71
CA GLN A 188 -1.82 17.46 -20.86
C GLN A 188 -1.97 16.66 -22.15
N LEU A 189 -1.58 15.39 -22.20
CA LEU A 189 -1.74 14.53 -23.37
C LEU A 189 -3.21 14.41 -23.83
N VAL A 190 -4.14 14.27 -22.87
CA VAL A 190 -5.57 14.22 -23.18
C VAL A 190 -6.07 15.54 -23.74
N ARG A 191 -5.68 16.68 -23.15
CA ARG A 191 -6.15 18.02 -23.60
C ARG A 191 -5.57 18.44 -24.93
N ASP A 192 -4.23 18.30 -25.06
CA ASP A 192 -3.50 18.91 -26.18
C ASP A 192 -3.45 17.98 -27.41
N GLU A 193 -3.42 16.66 -27.17
CA GLU A 193 -3.28 15.65 -28.23
C GLU A 193 -4.56 14.85 -28.46
N GLN A 194 -5.62 15.10 -27.68
CA GLN A 194 -6.88 14.33 -27.73
C GLN A 194 -6.62 12.80 -27.59
N LEU A 195 -5.56 12.44 -26.84
CA LEU A 195 -5.21 11.06 -26.58
C LEU A 195 -6.27 10.40 -25.70
N SER A 196 -6.74 9.23 -26.10
CA SER A 196 -7.60 8.41 -25.25
C SER A 196 -6.74 7.65 -24.25
N VAL A 197 -7.05 7.73 -22.95
CA VAL A 197 -6.27 7.07 -21.90
C VAL A 197 -7.17 6.22 -21.01
N VAL A 198 -6.79 4.97 -20.78
CA VAL A 198 -7.40 4.12 -19.76
C VAL A 198 -6.35 3.83 -18.69
N VAL A 199 -6.66 4.17 -17.45
CA VAL A 199 -5.78 3.91 -16.31
C VAL A 199 -6.46 2.97 -15.34
N SER A 200 -5.77 1.89 -14.93
CA SER A 200 -6.18 1.13 -13.76
C SER A 200 -5.55 1.75 -12.51
N THR A 201 -6.30 1.88 -11.44
CA THR A 201 -5.79 2.37 -10.16
C THR A 201 -6.60 1.82 -8.98
N ALA A 202 -5.92 1.68 -7.83
CA ALA A 202 -6.56 1.45 -6.54
C ALA A 202 -6.76 2.76 -5.75
N TYR A 203 -6.33 3.92 -6.29
CA TYR A 203 -6.37 5.21 -5.61
C TYR A 203 -7.55 6.04 -6.09
N MET A 204 -8.45 6.40 -5.17
CA MET A 204 -9.66 7.14 -5.51
C MET A 204 -9.38 8.60 -5.88
N ASP A 205 -8.37 9.23 -5.26
CA ASP A 205 -7.92 10.58 -5.62
C ASP A 205 -7.40 10.70 -7.06
N GLU A 206 -6.92 9.60 -7.63
CA GLU A 206 -6.54 9.51 -9.04
C GLU A 206 -7.77 9.35 -9.94
N ALA A 207 -8.70 8.50 -9.54
CA ALA A 207 -9.95 8.29 -10.27
C ALA A 207 -10.81 9.57 -10.34
N GLU A 208 -10.77 10.40 -9.30
CA GLU A 208 -11.46 11.70 -9.26
C GLU A 208 -10.98 12.69 -10.33
N ARG A 209 -9.75 12.50 -10.85
CA ARG A 209 -9.19 13.31 -11.95
C ARG A 209 -9.64 12.86 -13.33
N CYS A 210 -10.30 11.70 -13.42
CA CYS A 210 -10.74 11.11 -14.66
C CYS A 210 -12.13 11.63 -15.08
N ALA A 211 -12.38 11.66 -16.39
CA ALA A 211 -13.69 12.05 -16.91
C ALA A 211 -14.76 10.98 -16.65
N HIS A 212 -14.36 9.72 -16.61
CA HIS A 212 -15.24 8.57 -16.40
C HIS A 212 -14.55 7.49 -15.55
N VAL A 213 -15.31 6.79 -14.74
CA VAL A 213 -14.82 5.75 -13.83
C VAL A 213 -15.69 4.50 -13.96
N HIS A 214 -15.07 3.35 -14.14
CA HIS A 214 -15.69 2.03 -13.99
C HIS A 214 -15.22 1.40 -12.68
N VAL A 215 -16.14 1.09 -11.81
CA VAL A 215 -15.88 0.43 -10.50
C VAL A 215 -16.00 -1.07 -10.69
N MET A 216 -14.92 -1.80 -10.44
CA MET A 216 -14.85 -3.25 -10.61
C MET A 216 -14.63 -3.97 -9.26
N ASN A 217 -15.25 -5.12 -9.11
CA ASN A 217 -14.99 -6.04 -8.00
C ASN A 217 -15.27 -7.49 -8.41
N ALA A 218 -14.40 -8.42 -8.00
CA ALA A 218 -14.56 -9.86 -8.23
C ALA A 218 -14.96 -10.24 -9.68
N GLY A 219 -14.38 -9.55 -10.67
CA GLY A 219 -14.64 -9.78 -12.09
C GLY A 219 -15.90 -9.12 -12.67
N HIS A 220 -16.62 -8.31 -11.89
CA HIS A 220 -17.83 -7.60 -12.32
C HIS A 220 -17.61 -6.08 -12.34
N VAL A 221 -18.37 -5.36 -13.18
CA VAL A 221 -18.53 -3.91 -13.09
C VAL A 221 -19.71 -3.62 -12.17
N LEU A 222 -19.45 -3.00 -11.01
CA LEU A 222 -20.47 -2.65 -10.02
C LEU A 222 -21.20 -1.35 -10.37
N ALA A 223 -20.46 -0.41 -10.96
CA ALA A 223 -20.97 0.89 -11.35
C ALA A 223 -20.04 1.56 -12.36
N ASP A 224 -20.60 2.50 -13.11
CA ASP A 224 -19.87 3.38 -14.02
C ASP A 224 -20.48 4.77 -14.05
N GLY A 225 -19.70 5.79 -14.37
CA GLY A 225 -20.14 7.16 -14.45
C GLY A 225 -19.04 8.17 -14.21
N THR A 226 -19.40 9.46 -14.13
CA THR A 226 -18.46 10.49 -13.68
C THR A 226 -18.16 10.31 -12.18
N PRO A 227 -16.97 10.73 -11.69
CA PRO A 227 -16.65 10.68 -10.26
C PRO A 227 -17.76 11.30 -9.38
N GLN A 228 -18.28 12.43 -9.79
CA GLN A 228 -19.35 13.15 -9.07
C GLN A 228 -20.67 12.36 -9.02
N ALA A 229 -21.07 11.74 -10.14
CA ALA A 229 -22.28 10.93 -10.19
C ALA A 229 -22.17 9.66 -9.33
N LEU A 230 -20.96 9.08 -9.26
CA LEU A 230 -20.69 7.95 -8.39
C LEU A 230 -20.71 8.35 -6.91
N ALA A 231 -20.07 9.47 -6.56
CA ALA A 231 -20.04 10.00 -5.20
C ALA A 231 -21.45 10.26 -4.63
N GLN A 232 -22.39 10.69 -5.46
CA GLN A 232 -23.79 10.92 -5.06
C GLN A 232 -24.46 9.69 -4.45
N ARG A 233 -24.00 8.47 -4.72
CA ARG A 233 -24.55 7.23 -4.13
C ARG A 233 -24.35 7.16 -2.60
N ALA A 234 -23.35 7.88 -2.07
CA ALA A 234 -23.11 7.97 -0.63
C ALA A 234 -23.64 9.27 -0.01
N GLN A 235 -24.36 10.10 -0.78
CA GLN A 235 -24.88 11.38 -0.30
C GLN A 235 -25.84 11.18 0.88
N GLY A 236 -25.64 11.98 1.96
CA GLY A 236 -26.44 11.88 3.19
C GLY A 236 -26.03 10.75 4.14
N LEU A 237 -25.02 9.93 3.76
CA LEU A 237 -24.48 8.86 4.60
C LEU A 237 -23.11 9.20 5.20
N THR A 238 -22.53 10.36 4.84
CA THR A 238 -21.13 10.71 5.15
C THR A 238 -21.04 11.81 6.20
N PHE A 239 -20.22 11.57 7.21
CA PHE A 239 -20.06 12.42 8.38
C PHE A 239 -18.59 12.62 8.73
N VAL A 240 -18.32 13.71 9.49
CA VAL A 240 -17.05 13.97 10.14
C VAL A 240 -17.27 14.01 11.64
N ALA A 241 -16.49 13.24 12.39
CA ALA A 241 -16.48 13.20 13.84
C ALA A 241 -15.19 13.82 14.39
N THR A 242 -15.32 14.76 15.31
CA THR A 242 -14.18 15.37 16.00
C THR A 242 -13.95 14.63 17.32
N PRO A 243 -12.79 13.98 17.52
CA PRO A 243 -12.48 13.28 18.76
C PRO A 243 -12.52 14.24 19.95
N PRO A 244 -12.98 13.81 21.12
CA PRO A 244 -12.90 14.62 22.35
C PRO A 244 -11.42 14.86 22.71
N GLY A 245 -11.15 15.94 23.48
CA GLY A 245 -9.79 16.31 23.87
C GLY A 245 -9.03 15.16 24.52
N GLY A 246 -7.81 14.91 24.03
CA GLY A 246 -6.94 13.82 24.49
C GLY A 246 -7.12 12.47 23.79
N MET A 247 -8.13 12.31 22.93
CA MET A 247 -8.31 11.07 22.13
C MET A 247 -7.69 11.24 20.75
N ALA A 248 -6.80 10.34 20.35
CA ALA A 248 -6.29 10.30 18.99
C ALA A 248 -7.39 9.87 17.99
N ALA A 249 -7.40 10.46 16.78
CA ALA A 249 -8.41 10.18 15.75
C ALA A 249 -8.49 8.69 15.41
N ARG A 250 -7.35 7.96 15.38
CA ARG A 250 -7.31 6.52 15.13
C ARG A 250 -8.06 5.68 16.18
N MET A 251 -8.15 6.16 17.43
CA MET A 251 -8.90 5.47 18.49
C MET A 251 -10.41 5.61 18.29
N LEU A 252 -10.87 6.79 17.89
CA LEU A 252 -12.27 7.01 17.50
C LEU A 252 -12.61 6.21 16.25
N GLN A 253 -11.71 6.17 15.27
CA GLN A 253 -11.85 5.33 14.07
C GLN A 253 -12.03 3.85 14.43
N ALA A 254 -11.17 3.30 15.29
CA ALA A 254 -11.27 1.90 15.72
C ALA A 254 -12.63 1.60 16.36
N ARG A 255 -13.11 2.50 17.26
CA ARG A 255 -14.44 2.40 17.90
C ARG A 255 -15.57 2.40 16.86
N LEU A 256 -15.48 3.26 15.85
CA LEU A 256 -16.49 3.31 14.77
C LEU A 256 -16.48 2.05 13.91
N LEU A 257 -15.29 1.54 13.54
CA LEU A 257 -15.15 0.32 12.75
C LEU A 257 -15.58 -0.94 13.51
N ASP A 258 -15.51 -0.96 14.85
CA ASP A 258 -16.02 -2.06 15.68
C ASP A 258 -17.55 -2.13 15.64
N ALA A 259 -18.23 -1.03 15.33
CA ALA A 259 -19.67 -0.97 15.13
C ALA A 259 -20.09 -1.24 13.66
N ALA A 260 -19.64 -2.34 13.09
CA ALA A 260 -19.88 -2.70 11.68
C ALA A 260 -21.35 -2.86 11.30
N SER A 261 -22.26 -3.01 12.28
CA SER A 261 -23.72 -2.98 12.09
C SER A 261 -24.28 -1.58 11.82
N VAL A 262 -23.52 -0.51 12.11
CA VAL A 262 -23.94 0.89 11.99
C VAL A 262 -23.07 1.66 11.00
N VAL A 263 -21.76 1.36 10.97
CA VAL A 263 -20.74 2.07 10.18
C VAL A 263 -20.19 1.18 9.08
N VAL A 264 -20.14 1.69 7.86
CA VAL A 264 -19.56 1.00 6.68
C VAL A 264 -18.05 1.10 6.69
N ASP A 265 -17.51 2.31 6.87
CA ASP A 265 -16.08 2.63 6.90
C ASP A 265 -15.81 3.87 7.75
N ALA A 266 -14.59 4.00 8.26
CA ALA A 266 -14.12 5.18 8.99
C ALA A 266 -12.63 5.40 8.76
N VAL A 267 -12.21 6.68 8.57
CA VAL A 267 -10.84 7.08 8.21
C VAL A 267 -10.44 8.33 8.98
N PRO A 268 -9.27 8.36 9.65
CA PRO A 268 -8.74 9.59 10.21
C PRO A 268 -8.27 10.51 9.09
N ARG A 269 -8.67 11.78 9.16
CA ARG A 269 -8.23 12.82 8.22
C ARG A 269 -8.31 14.19 8.87
N GLY A 270 -7.22 14.92 8.86
CA GLY A 270 -7.20 16.27 9.43
C GLY A 270 -7.33 16.32 10.96
N GLY A 271 -6.97 15.25 11.67
CA GLY A 271 -7.20 15.12 13.12
C GLY A 271 -8.64 14.77 13.50
N GLN A 272 -9.52 14.64 12.53
CA GLN A 272 -10.91 14.19 12.66
C GLN A 272 -11.07 12.78 12.10
N VAL A 273 -12.25 12.18 12.25
CA VAL A 273 -12.60 10.91 11.64
C VAL A 273 -13.75 11.10 10.66
N ARG A 274 -13.49 10.84 9.39
CA ARG A 274 -14.55 10.74 8.39
C ARG A 274 -15.12 9.33 8.44
N PHE A 275 -16.45 9.20 8.41
CA PHE A 275 -17.08 7.89 8.42
C PHE A 275 -18.36 7.86 7.57
N ILE A 276 -18.76 6.65 7.22
CA ILE A 276 -19.93 6.35 6.39
C ILE A 276 -20.90 5.53 7.23
N ARG A 277 -22.09 6.06 7.45
CA ARG A 277 -23.21 5.34 8.09
C ARG A 277 -23.81 4.32 7.11
N ARG A 278 -24.26 3.20 7.61
CA ARG A 278 -25.04 2.25 6.80
C ARG A 278 -26.36 2.86 6.32
N PRO A 279 -26.78 2.60 5.07
CA PRO A 279 -28.02 3.18 4.53
C PRO A 279 -29.29 2.65 5.19
N ASP A 280 -29.24 1.43 5.75
CA ASP A 280 -30.34 0.73 6.41
C ASP A 280 -30.46 1.05 7.93
N VAL A 281 -29.68 2.01 8.42
CA VAL A 281 -29.60 2.38 9.84
C VAL A 281 -29.90 3.86 10.01
N ASP A 282 -30.71 4.24 11.00
CA ASP A 282 -31.04 5.63 11.30
C ASP A 282 -29.89 6.34 12.05
N GLU A 283 -29.87 7.68 12.00
CA GLU A 283 -28.84 8.48 12.69
C GLU A 283 -28.87 8.30 14.22
N GLU A 284 -30.03 7.97 14.80
CA GLU A 284 -30.18 7.72 16.24
C GLU A 284 -29.30 6.54 16.71
N ALA A 285 -29.04 5.56 15.86
CA ALA A 285 -28.16 4.43 16.18
C ALA A 285 -26.67 4.82 16.33
N LEU A 286 -26.29 6.00 15.86
CA LEU A 286 -24.95 6.57 16.05
C LEU A 286 -24.75 7.13 17.47
N GLN A 287 -25.81 7.52 18.17
CA GLN A 287 -25.70 8.21 19.47
C GLN A 287 -24.86 7.45 20.52
N PRO A 288 -25.04 6.13 20.73
CA PRO A 288 -24.23 5.40 21.71
C PRO A 288 -22.72 5.34 21.35
N LEU A 289 -22.41 5.43 20.05
CA LEU A 289 -21.04 5.39 19.54
C LEU A 289 -20.35 6.75 19.63
N LEU A 290 -21.14 7.83 19.63
CA LEU A 290 -20.67 9.21 19.47
C LEU A 290 -20.88 10.05 20.74
N GLU A 291 -21.03 9.39 21.90
CA GLU A 291 -21.13 10.09 23.18
C GLU A 291 -19.92 10.99 23.41
N ASN A 292 -20.19 12.29 23.62
CA ASN A 292 -19.18 13.36 23.72
C ASN A 292 -18.36 13.63 22.44
N VAL A 293 -18.80 13.16 21.28
CA VAL A 293 -18.15 13.40 19.98
C VAL A 293 -18.98 14.40 19.18
N VAL A 294 -18.36 15.45 18.66
CA VAL A 294 -19.01 16.41 17.78
C VAL A 294 -19.04 15.84 16.35
N VAL A 295 -20.22 15.76 15.76
CA VAL A 295 -20.42 15.18 14.43
C VAL A 295 -21.11 16.17 13.52
N HIS A 296 -20.61 16.27 12.27
CA HIS A 296 -21.19 17.08 11.21
C HIS A 296 -21.35 16.27 9.94
N PRO A 297 -22.45 16.44 9.17
CA PRO A 297 -22.56 15.89 7.83
C PRO A 297 -21.53 16.54 6.91
N ARG A 298 -21.04 15.78 5.93
CA ARG A 298 -20.15 16.28 4.87
C ARG A 298 -20.61 15.83 3.48
N PRO A 299 -20.16 16.50 2.41
CA PRO A 299 -20.33 16.01 1.05
C PRO A 299 -19.65 14.64 0.87
N ALA A 300 -20.29 13.78 0.09
CA ALA A 300 -19.72 12.48 -0.27
C ALA A 300 -18.61 12.62 -1.33
N GLU A 301 -17.54 11.85 -1.15
CA GLU A 301 -16.43 11.71 -2.09
C GLU A 301 -16.55 10.36 -2.85
N LEU A 302 -15.79 10.17 -3.93
CA LEU A 302 -15.80 8.93 -4.70
C LEU A 302 -15.40 7.72 -3.83
N GLU A 303 -14.46 7.90 -2.91
CA GLU A 303 -14.00 6.85 -1.98
C GLU A 303 -15.14 6.33 -1.10
N ASP A 304 -16.02 7.22 -0.63
CA ASP A 304 -17.18 6.83 0.18
C ASP A 304 -18.14 5.93 -0.58
N ALA A 305 -18.48 6.32 -1.79
CA ALA A 305 -19.35 5.53 -2.65
C ALA A 305 -18.71 4.19 -3.04
N PHE A 306 -17.39 4.18 -3.28
CA PHE A 306 -16.64 2.97 -3.57
C PHE A 306 -16.71 1.98 -2.40
N MET A 307 -16.44 2.42 -1.17
CA MET A 307 -16.49 1.58 0.02
C MET A 307 -17.91 1.05 0.27
N LEU A 308 -18.92 1.90 0.08
CA LEU A 308 -20.33 1.49 0.18
C LEU A 308 -20.69 0.39 -0.82
N MET A 309 -20.32 0.56 -2.10
CA MET A 309 -20.59 -0.42 -3.15
C MET A 309 -19.89 -1.75 -2.92
N LEU A 310 -18.62 -1.72 -2.46
CA LEU A 310 -17.89 -2.95 -2.12
C LEU A 310 -18.56 -3.71 -0.98
N ARG A 311 -19.01 -3.01 0.05
CA ARG A 311 -19.71 -3.63 1.20
C ARG A 311 -21.03 -4.26 0.76
N GLN A 312 -21.84 -3.52 0.01
CA GLN A 312 -23.12 -4.02 -0.51
C GLN A 312 -22.94 -5.26 -1.39
N HIS A 313 -21.91 -5.25 -2.26
CA HIS A 313 -21.61 -6.41 -3.10
C HIS A 313 -21.17 -7.63 -2.28
N ALA A 314 -20.32 -7.45 -1.27
CA ALA A 314 -19.89 -8.53 -0.38
C ALA A 314 -21.07 -9.14 0.39
N GLU A 315 -22.01 -8.32 0.87
CA GLU A 315 -23.24 -8.79 1.56
C GLU A 315 -24.19 -9.53 0.60
N ALA A 316 -24.33 -9.06 -0.64
CA ALA A 316 -25.16 -9.72 -1.66
C ALA A 316 -24.62 -11.10 -2.06
N VAL A 317 -23.30 -11.25 -2.20
CA VAL A 317 -22.65 -12.52 -2.53
C VAL A 317 -22.66 -13.47 -1.31
N GLY A 318 -22.41 -12.97 -0.11
CA GLY A 318 -22.44 -13.74 1.13
C GLY A 318 -23.83 -14.27 1.49
N GLY A 319 -24.89 -13.57 1.12
CA GLY A 319 -26.30 -13.99 1.34
C GLY A 319 -26.77 -15.12 0.42
N GLN A 320 -26.10 -15.39 -0.70
CA GLN A 320 -26.46 -16.46 -1.65
C GLN A 320 -25.78 -17.81 -1.39
N SER A 321 -24.79 -17.87 -0.50
CA SER A 321 -23.97 -19.06 -0.25
C SER A 321 -24.40 -19.92 0.94
N SER A 322 -25.69 -20.02 1.25
CA SER A 322 -26.18 -20.97 2.27
C SER A 322 -26.36 -22.41 1.76
N SER A 323 -25.92 -22.76 0.55
CA SER A 323 -26.05 -24.11 -0.02
C SER A 323 -24.82 -24.66 -0.80
N GLU A 324 -23.73 -23.90 -0.94
CA GLU A 324 -22.48 -24.42 -1.53
C GLU A 324 -21.28 -23.77 -0.83
N GLU A 325 -20.22 -24.54 -0.53
CA GLU A 325 -18.98 -24.05 0.09
C GLU A 325 -18.43 -22.84 -0.66
N PRO A 326 -18.05 -21.74 0.04
CA PRO A 326 -17.61 -20.51 -0.60
C PRO A 326 -16.28 -20.72 -1.30
N PRO A 327 -16.08 -20.15 -2.52
CA PRO A 327 -14.75 -20.05 -3.11
C PRO A 327 -13.88 -19.17 -2.20
N ALA A 328 -12.68 -19.64 -1.89
CA ALA A 328 -11.69 -18.93 -1.08
C ALA A 328 -11.21 -17.65 -1.80
N ALA A 329 -11.96 -16.58 -1.65
CA ALA A 329 -11.57 -15.21 -1.94
C ALA A 329 -12.17 -14.36 -0.81
N GLY A 330 -11.26 -13.81 0.01
CA GLY A 330 -11.46 -12.84 1.07
C GLY A 330 -12.86 -12.32 1.38
N ALA A 331 -13.75 -13.16 1.91
CA ALA A 331 -14.96 -12.70 2.53
C ALA A 331 -14.66 -12.45 4.02
N ASP A 332 -14.86 -11.22 4.41
CA ASP A 332 -14.86 -10.69 5.76
C ASP A 332 -15.68 -11.60 6.70
N ARG A 333 -15.01 -12.54 7.36
CA ARG A 333 -15.55 -13.15 8.57
C ARG A 333 -15.26 -12.17 9.69
N THR A 334 -16.28 -11.42 10.06
CA THR A 334 -16.31 -10.58 11.25
C THR A 334 -15.58 -11.27 12.40
N LEU A 335 -14.47 -10.66 12.80
CA LEU A 335 -13.74 -11.00 14.01
C LEU A 335 -14.60 -10.65 15.25
N HIS A 336 -15.65 -11.41 15.50
CA HIS A 336 -16.37 -11.44 16.77
C HIS A 336 -15.89 -12.64 17.59
N GLY A 337 -14.70 -12.52 18.14
CA GLY A 337 -14.20 -13.35 19.22
C GLY A 337 -13.42 -12.46 20.15
N SER A 338 -13.77 -12.45 21.44
CA SER A 338 -13.04 -11.65 22.42
C SER A 338 -11.57 -12.07 22.45
N TRP A 339 -10.67 -11.13 22.41
CA TRP A 339 -9.22 -11.28 22.31
C TRP A 339 -8.58 -12.06 23.48
N ASN A 340 -9.37 -12.37 24.53
CA ASN A 340 -8.88 -13.02 25.76
C ASN A 340 -8.97 -14.54 25.78
N ASP A 341 -9.79 -15.19 24.93
CA ASP A 341 -10.04 -16.64 25.03
C ASP A 341 -9.03 -17.51 24.27
N ALA A 342 -8.24 -16.94 23.36
CA ALA A 342 -7.26 -17.68 22.55
C ALA A 342 -5.96 -18.06 23.29
N LEU A 343 -5.77 -17.59 24.53
CA LEU A 343 -4.55 -17.85 25.31
C LEU A 343 -4.67 -19.06 26.27
N THR A 344 -5.84 -19.73 26.39
CA THR A 344 -6.12 -20.71 27.44
C THR A 344 -6.60 -22.10 27.00
N ALA A 345 -6.70 -22.42 25.72
CA ALA A 345 -7.16 -23.73 25.27
C ALA A 345 -6.03 -24.77 25.07
N PRO A 346 -6.16 -26.01 25.56
CA PRO A 346 -5.17 -27.07 25.36
C PRO A 346 -5.29 -27.76 24.00
N ALA A 347 -4.14 -28.17 23.42
CA ALA A 347 -4.03 -28.79 22.10
C ALA A 347 -4.42 -30.28 22.09
N PRO A 348 -4.97 -30.81 20.97
CA PRO A 348 -5.12 -32.26 20.77
C PRO A 348 -3.88 -32.90 20.12
N ASP A 349 -3.62 -34.16 20.50
CA ASP A 349 -2.45 -34.98 20.14
C ASP A 349 -2.42 -35.45 18.67
N GLY A 350 -1.21 -35.46 18.13
CA GLY A 350 -0.68 -36.53 17.26
C GLY A 350 -0.62 -36.28 15.76
N GLN A 351 0.55 -35.92 15.27
CA GLN A 351 1.32 -36.58 14.19
C GLN A 351 2.53 -35.71 13.80
N ARG A 352 3.72 -36.31 13.68
CA ARG A 352 4.99 -35.63 13.37
C ARG A 352 5.22 -35.49 11.88
N PRO A 353 5.62 -34.31 11.33
CA PRO A 353 6.31 -34.20 10.05
C PRO A 353 7.82 -34.16 10.21
N ALA A 354 8.53 -34.51 9.12
CA ALA A 354 9.96 -34.70 9.03
C ALA A 354 10.75 -33.40 9.27
N ALA A 355 11.87 -33.53 9.97
CA ALA A 355 12.72 -32.44 10.43
C ALA A 355 13.56 -31.81 9.30
N VAL A 356 13.57 -30.48 9.25
CA VAL A 356 14.62 -29.68 8.60
C VAL A 356 15.91 -29.86 9.41
N THR A 357 17.03 -30.14 8.75
CA THR A 357 18.27 -30.48 9.45
C THR A 357 18.99 -29.24 9.96
N GLN A 358 19.69 -29.40 11.08
CA GLN A 358 20.42 -28.36 11.82
C GLN A 358 21.55 -27.70 10.98
N GLN A 359 21.98 -28.32 9.89
CA GLN A 359 23.02 -27.79 8.98
C GLN A 359 22.53 -26.68 8.07
N ASP A 360 21.23 -26.65 7.71
CA ASP A 360 20.65 -25.60 6.85
C ASP A 360 20.45 -24.27 7.62
N LEU A 361 20.36 -24.34 8.95
CA LEU A 361 20.16 -23.16 9.82
C LEU A 361 21.46 -22.42 10.15
N THR A 362 22.60 -23.11 10.13
CA THR A 362 23.90 -22.53 10.52
C THR A 362 24.55 -21.67 9.42
N ALA A 363 24.18 -21.87 8.18
CA ALA A 363 24.75 -21.12 7.04
C ALA A 363 24.15 -19.69 6.88
N ALA A 364 22.96 -19.45 7.45
CA ALA A 364 22.25 -18.17 7.29
C ALA A 364 22.45 -17.20 8.48
N PHE A 365 22.83 -17.69 9.68
CA PHE A 365 23.04 -16.85 10.86
C PHE A 365 24.09 -17.47 11.79
N PRO A 366 25.17 -16.75 12.19
CA PRO A 366 26.12 -17.25 13.19
C PRO A 366 25.45 -17.36 14.58
N PRO A 367 25.77 -18.39 15.38
CA PRO A 367 25.14 -18.63 16.68
C PRO A 367 25.42 -17.49 17.66
N LEU A 368 24.37 -17.07 18.37
CA LEU A 368 24.47 -16.15 19.49
C LEU A 368 24.99 -16.91 20.72
N ASN A 369 26.10 -16.47 21.31
CA ASN A 369 26.67 -17.01 22.51
C ASN A 369 25.65 -16.99 23.66
N GLU A 370 25.51 -18.16 24.33
CA GLU A 370 24.75 -18.32 25.56
C GLU A 370 25.41 -17.54 26.71
N GLY A 371 24.63 -16.69 27.36
CA GLY A 371 25.03 -16.07 28.60
C GLY A 371 24.24 -14.86 29.02
N ALA A 372 23.03 -15.02 29.51
CA ALA A 372 22.47 -14.22 30.61
C ALA A 372 21.06 -14.72 30.97
N GLY A 373 20.92 -15.21 32.21
CA GLY A 373 19.68 -15.77 32.74
C GLY A 373 18.52 -14.77 32.77
N ALA A 374 17.37 -15.21 32.25
CA ALA A 374 16.12 -14.50 32.32
C ALA A 374 15.41 -14.83 33.66
N SER A 375 15.21 -13.82 34.49
CA SER A 375 14.32 -13.90 35.64
C SER A 375 12.86 -13.99 35.18
N ARG A 376 12.17 -15.04 35.66
CA ARG A 376 10.72 -15.21 35.50
C ARG A 376 9.98 -14.04 36.16
N ARG A 377 9.04 -13.46 35.42
CA ARG A 377 7.96 -12.64 35.99
C ARG A 377 6.65 -13.38 35.79
N ASP A 378 5.93 -13.55 36.89
CA ASP A 378 4.65 -14.24 36.98
C ASP A 378 3.54 -13.45 36.27
N ALA A 379 2.74 -14.19 35.51
CA ALA A 379 1.52 -13.68 34.90
C ALA A 379 0.37 -13.84 35.91
N SER A 380 -0.01 -12.76 36.57
CA SER A 380 -1.26 -12.67 37.33
C SER A 380 -2.19 -11.67 36.65
N GLY A 381 -3.45 -12.11 36.46
CA GLY A 381 -4.47 -11.47 35.66
C GLY A 381 -4.81 -10.02 36.06
N VAL A 382 -5.03 -9.21 35.05
CA VAL A 382 -5.60 -7.87 35.21
C VAL A 382 -6.86 -7.79 34.35
N SER A 383 -7.97 -7.54 35.02
CA SER A 383 -9.29 -7.25 34.46
C SER A 383 -9.25 -5.96 33.64
N LEU A 384 -9.82 -6.01 32.42
CA LEU A 384 -10.00 -4.84 31.56
C LEU A 384 -11.17 -4.00 32.06
N GLN A 385 -10.92 -3.03 32.92
CA GLN A 385 -11.74 -1.83 33.06
C GLN A 385 -11.05 -0.68 32.33
N SER A 386 -11.84 0.03 31.53
CA SER A 386 -11.48 1.19 30.75
C SER A 386 -10.53 2.14 31.50
N ALA A 387 -9.28 2.18 31.10
CA ALA A 387 -8.36 3.23 31.47
C ALA A 387 -7.88 3.93 30.21
N VAL A 388 -8.48 5.08 29.92
CA VAL A 388 -7.89 6.13 29.10
C VAL A 388 -6.61 6.53 29.83
N LEU A 389 -5.46 6.07 29.35
CA LEU A 389 -4.19 6.59 29.82
C LEU A 389 -3.91 7.91 29.06
N PRO A 390 -3.85 9.04 29.77
CA PRO A 390 -3.30 10.25 29.19
C PRO A 390 -1.84 10.00 28.84
N VAL A 391 -1.37 10.63 27.76
CA VAL A 391 0.07 10.72 27.45
C VAL A 391 0.73 11.37 28.67
N THR A 392 1.27 10.55 29.57
CA THR A 392 1.93 11.03 30.77
C THR A 392 3.35 11.48 30.42
N ASP A 393 3.61 12.73 30.67
CA ASP A 393 4.92 13.37 30.87
C ASP A 393 5.82 12.44 31.70
N HIS A 394 6.82 11.76 31.10
CA HIS A 394 7.96 11.02 31.69
C HIS A 394 8.15 9.54 31.30
N ALA A 395 7.65 9.08 30.16
CA ALA A 395 8.12 7.79 29.64
C ALA A 395 9.51 7.96 28.99
N GLU A 396 10.48 7.08 29.31
CA GLU A 396 11.77 7.08 28.62
C GLU A 396 11.59 6.72 27.15
N PRO A 397 12.26 7.44 26.21
CA PRO A 397 12.19 7.13 24.79
C PRO A 397 12.81 5.76 24.50
N VAL A 398 12.13 4.95 23.69
CA VAL A 398 12.64 3.62 23.29
C VAL A 398 13.59 3.69 22.08
N ILE A 399 13.54 4.80 21.33
CA ILE A 399 14.51 5.12 20.28
C ILE A 399 15.01 6.53 20.51
N VAL A 400 16.34 6.70 20.51
CA VAL A 400 17.00 8.02 20.61
C VAL A 400 18.01 8.14 19.50
N VAL A 401 17.82 9.14 18.67
CA VAL A 401 18.69 9.47 17.53
C VAL A 401 19.28 10.87 17.75
N ARG A 402 20.61 10.99 17.72
CA ARG A 402 21.29 12.27 17.89
C ARG A 402 22.33 12.45 16.78
N ASP A 403 22.19 13.50 16.00
CA ASP A 403 23.12 13.94 14.93
C ASP A 403 23.54 12.80 14.01
N LEU A 404 22.57 11.95 13.64
CA LEU A 404 22.80 10.76 12.84
C LEU A 404 23.20 11.12 11.42
N VAL A 405 24.36 10.63 10.98
CA VAL A 405 24.89 10.85 9.63
C VAL A 405 25.24 9.53 8.96
N ARG A 406 24.89 9.40 7.69
CA ARG A 406 25.37 8.31 6.82
C ARG A 406 25.90 8.85 5.50
N ARG A 407 27.15 8.50 5.20
CA ARG A 407 27.81 8.80 3.93
C ARG A 407 28.19 7.52 3.19
N PHE A 408 28.13 7.57 1.87
CA PHE A 408 28.59 6.54 0.94
C PHE A 408 29.58 7.20 -0.03
N GLY A 409 30.89 7.09 0.24
CA GLY A 409 31.89 7.92 -0.42
C GLY A 409 31.57 9.41 -0.20
N ASP A 410 31.47 10.16 -1.28
CA ASP A 410 31.17 11.61 -1.26
C ASP A 410 29.66 11.90 -1.11
N PHE A 411 28.81 10.90 -1.28
CA PHE A 411 27.36 11.06 -1.17
C PHE A 411 26.88 10.97 0.29
N THR A 412 26.20 12.02 0.76
CA THR A 412 25.57 12.04 2.09
C THR A 412 24.11 11.65 1.96
N ALA A 413 23.77 10.44 2.40
CA ALA A 413 22.40 9.90 2.35
C ALA A 413 21.54 10.34 3.53
N VAL A 414 22.16 10.62 4.70
CA VAL A 414 21.50 11.15 5.90
C VAL A 414 22.45 12.18 6.53
N ALA A 415 21.94 13.38 6.78
CA ALA A 415 22.70 14.53 7.26
C ALA A 415 22.14 15.04 8.59
N SER A 416 22.84 14.75 9.70
CA SER A 416 22.59 15.28 11.06
C SER A 416 21.10 15.20 11.49
N THR A 417 20.52 14.01 11.43
CA THR A 417 19.14 13.78 11.83
C THR A 417 19.03 13.46 13.33
N SER A 418 18.14 14.13 14.04
CA SER A 418 17.89 13.92 15.48
C SER A 418 16.39 13.83 15.77
N PHE A 419 15.96 12.78 16.49
CA PHE A 419 14.59 12.61 16.98
C PHE A 419 14.52 11.51 18.05
N GLU A 420 13.39 11.43 18.70
CA GLU A 420 13.08 10.42 19.72
C GLU A 420 11.75 9.75 19.39
N VAL A 421 11.59 8.47 19.79
CA VAL A 421 10.32 7.74 19.67
C VAL A 421 9.99 7.11 21.02
N TRP A 422 8.73 7.28 21.45
CA TRP A 422 8.25 6.85 22.75
C TRP A 422 7.63 5.46 22.71
N ARG A 423 7.51 4.82 23.88
CA ARG A 423 6.89 3.48 23.96
C ARG A 423 5.42 3.53 23.53
N GLY A 424 5.00 2.60 22.69
CA GLY A 424 3.63 2.49 22.17
C GLY A 424 3.26 3.56 21.13
N GLU A 425 4.20 4.45 20.77
CA GLU A 425 4.01 5.47 19.73
C GLU A 425 3.98 4.83 18.34
N ILE A 426 3.13 5.34 17.46
CA ILE A 426 3.20 5.12 16.01
C ILE A 426 3.93 6.33 15.40
N PHE A 427 5.18 6.13 15.00
CA PHE A 427 6.03 7.16 14.42
C PHE A 427 6.19 6.98 12.91
N GLY A 428 5.79 8.00 12.14
CA GLY A 428 5.87 8.02 10.68
C GLY A 428 7.14 8.71 10.17
N LEU A 429 7.93 8.05 9.31
CA LEU A 429 9.05 8.68 8.59
C LEU A 429 8.66 8.84 7.13
N LEU A 430 8.32 10.09 6.75
CA LEU A 430 7.82 10.47 5.45
C LEU A 430 8.91 11.14 4.60
N GLY A 431 8.71 11.16 3.29
CA GLY A 431 9.62 11.85 2.37
C GLY A 431 9.52 11.29 0.95
N PRO A 432 10.01 12.04 -0.06
CA PRO A 432 10.03 11.55 -1.43
C PRO A 432 11.01 10.37 -1.60
N ASN A 433 10.95 9.73 -2.77
CA ASN A 433 11.90 8.67 -3.11
C ASN A 433 13.33 9.24 -3.19
N GLY A 434 14.29 8.55 -2.53
CA GLY A 434 15.66 9.02 -2.42
C GLY A 434 15.93 10.03 -1.29
N ALA A 435 14.92 10.35 -0.47
CA ALA A 435 15.07 11.28 0.67
C ALA A 435 16.01 10.79 1.79
N GLY A 436 16.37 9.51 1.79
CA GLY A 436 17.18 8.91 2.86
C GLY A 436 16.39 8.06 3.86
N LYS A 437 15.05 7.96 3.74
CA LYS A 437 14.16 7.21 4.65
C LYS A 437 14.64 5.78 4.91
N THR A 438 14.75 4.97 3.86
CA THR A 438 15.20 3.56 3.97
C THR A 438 16.61 3.46 4.54
N THR A 439 17.49 4.44 4.29
CA THR A 439 18.84 4.49 4.89
C THR A 439 18.75 4.73 6.39
N THR A 440 17.98 5.73 6.82
CA THR A 440 17.70 6.00 8.24
C THR A 440 17.09 4.79 8.90
N PHE A 441 16.09 4.19 8.27
CA PHE A 441 15.37 3.02 8.76
C PHE A 441 16.30 1.80 8.97
N ARG A 442 17.17 1.50 8.00
CA ARG A 442 18.16 0.42 8.11
C ARG A 442 19.18 0.66 9.23
N MET A 443 19.53 1.93 9.49
CA MET A 443 20.38 2.27 10.63
C MET A 443 19.64 2.02 11.95
N LEU A 444 18.35 2.39 12.06
CA LEU A 444 17.52 2.11 13.24
C LEU A 444 17.37 0.61 13.53
N CYS A 445 17.29 -0.22 12.49
CA CYS A 445 17.24 -1.69 12.61
C CYS A 445 18.61 -2.33 12.88
N GLY A 446 19.70 -1.55 12.94
CA GLY A 446 21.05 -2.08 13.08
C GLY A 446 21.54 -2.89 11.87
N LEU A 447 20.92 -2.73 10.70
CA LEU A 447 21.29 -3.35 9.43
C LEU A 447 22.37 -2.55 8.67
N LEU A 448 22.54 -1.27 9.03
CA LEU A 448 23.50 -0.35 8.41
C LEU A 448 24.18 0.46 9.51
N PRO A 449 25.52 0.50 9.59
CA PRO A 449 26.21 1.32 10.57
C PRO A 449 26.12 2.81 10.23
N ALA A 450 25.97 3.68 11.23
CA ALA A 450 26.07 5.12 11.08
C ALA A 450 27.52 5.55 10.84
N THR A 451 27.75 6.61 10.05
CA THR A 451 29.07 7.23 9.89
C THR A 451 29.44 8.04 11.13
N SER A 452 28.49 8.84 11.64
CA SER A 452 28.64 9.62 12.89
C SER A 452 27.30 9.77 13.60
N GLY A 453 27.28 10.40 14.78
CA GLY A 453 26.10 10.53 15.62
C GLY A 453 25.94 9.35 16.57
N SER A 454 24.86 9.36 17.38
CA SER A 454 24.53 8.28 18.30
C SER A 454 23.13 7.74 18.04
N LEU A 455 22.97 6.43 18.26
CA LEU A 455 21.72 5.72 18.01
C LEU A 455 21.49 4.66 19.09
N GLN A 456 20.43 4.83 19.86
CA GLN A 456 19.95 3.87 20.84
C GLN A 456 18.58 3.35 20.43
N VAL A 457 18.38 2.03 20.48
CA VAL A 457 17.12 1.36 20.16
C VAL A 457 16.89 0.26 21.19
N ALA A 458 15.69 0.22 21.75
CA ALA A 458 15.31 -0.72 22.83
C ALA A 458 16.31 -0.71 24.02
N GLY A 459 16.83 0.46 24.38
CA GLY A 459 17.81 0.65 25.46
C GLY A 459 19.23 0.16 25.12
N ALA A 460 19.50 -0.25 23.88
CA ALA A 460 20.82 -0.68 23.43
C ALA A 460 21.44 0.30 22.44
N ASN A 461 22.72 0.64 22.65
CA ASN A 461 23.48 1.40 21.67
C ASN A 461 23.86 0.49 20.50
N LEU A 462 23.38 0.80 19.28
CA LEU A 462 23.57 -0.03 18.10
C LEU A 462 25.04 -0.11 17.60
N ARG A 463 25.93 0.77 18.05
CA ARG A 463 27.37 0.64 17.77
C ARG A 463 28.03 -0.45 18.59
N VAL A 464 27.52 -0.73 19.80
CA VAL A 464 28.14 -1.64 20.77
C VAL A 464 27.41 -2.97 20.85
N ALA A 465 26.09 -2.95 20.84
CA ALA A 465 25.25 -4.14 21.07
C ALA A 465 24.12 -4.30 20.03
N PRO A 466 24.44 -4.40 18.72
CA PRO A 466 23.40 -4.48 17.69
C PRO A 466 22.56 -5.76 17.78
N ALA A 467 23.15 -6.88 18.22
CA ALA A 467 22.43 -8.16 18.37
C ALA A 467 21.36 -8.10 19.46
N ARG A 468 21.67 -7.42 20.60
CA ARG A 468 20.71 -7.25 21.71
C ARG A 468 19.50 -6.39 21.30
N ALA A 469 19.73 -5.35 20.50
CA ALA A 469 18.64 -4.54 19.95
C ALA A 469 17.79 -5.35 18.97
N ARG A 470 18.43 -6.08 18.03
CA ARG A 470 17.72 -6.87 17.00
C ARG A 470 16.82 -7.96 17.58
N ALA A 471 17.18 -8.56 18.70
CA ALA A 471 16.34 -9.55 19.39
C ALA A 471 14.99 -8.98 19.88
N ARG A 472 14.87 -7.64 19.99
CA ARG A 472 13.67 -6.93 20.46
C ARG A 472 12.95 -6.16 19.35
N ILE A 473 13.40 -6.33 18.09
CA ILE A 473 12.91 -5.62 16.92
C ILE A 473 12.26 -6.61 15.96
N GLY A 474 11.03 -6.32 15.53
CA GLY A 474 10.43 -6.90 14.35
C GLY A 474 10.69 -6.00 13.12
N TYR A 475 10.95 -6.61 11.96
CA TYR A 475 11.20 -5.86 10.72
C TYR A 475 10.40 -6.44 9.57
N VAL A 476 9.63 -5.59 8.90
CA VAL A 476 8.89 -5.91 7.68
C VAL A 476 9.44 -5.05 6.55
N ALA A 477 10.04 -5.70 5.56
CA ALA A 477 10.66 -5.03 4.43
C ALA A 477 9.63 -4.63 3.36
N GLN A 478 9.92 -3.58 2.59
CA GLN A 478 9.13 -3.12 1.46
C GLN A 478 8.88 -4.21 0.40
N LYS A 479 9.92 -4.97 0.07
CA LYS A 479 9.79 -6.11 -0.85
C LYS A 479 9.52 -7.38 -0.05
N PHE A 480 8.63 -8.23 -0.57
CA PHE A 480 8.40 -9.55 0.01
C PHE A 480 9.74 -10.29 0.15
N SER A 481 10.20 -10.41 1.38
CA SER A 481 11.52 -10.94 1.74
C SER A 481 11.44 -12.36 2.30
N LEU A 482 10.25 -12.96 2.30
CA LEU A 482 10.03 -14.33 2.77
C LEU A 482 10.34 -15.34 1.65
N TYR A 483 10.55 -16.59 2.03
CA TYR A 483 10.88 -17.66 1.09
C TYR A 483 9.66 -18.06 0.27
N ALA A 484 9.62 -17.64 -0.99
CA ALA A 484 8.49 -17.87 -1.91
C ALA A 484 8.21 -19.36 -2.19
N THR A 485 9.22 -20.20 -2.04
CA THR A 485 9.14 -21.67 -2.23
C THR A 485 8.59 -22.43 -1.04
N LEU A 486 8.58 -21.78 0.15
CA LEU A 486 8.06 -22.38 1.38
C LEU A 486 6.58 -22.09 1.55
N THR A 487 5.89 -22.95 2.31
CA THR A 487 4.52 -22.70 2.76
C THR A 487 4.50 -21.57 3.79
N VAL A 488 3.30 -21.08 4.12
CA VAL A 488 3.08 -20.10 5.19
C VAL A 488 3.64 -20.62 6.52
N ARG A 489 3.30 -21.85 6.90
CA ARG A 489 3.76 -22.51 8.14
C ARG A 489 5.28 -22.63 8.20
N GLU A 490 5.91 -23.06 7.10
CA GLU A 490 7.36 -23.22 7.02
C GLU A 490 8.09 -21.88 7.13
N ASN A 491 7.57 -20.81 6.53
CA ASN A 491 8.11 -19.47 6.72
C ASN A 491 8.03 -19.03 8.20
N LEU A 492 6.89 -19.20 8.85
CA LEU A 492 6.74 -18.85 10.27
C LEU A 492 7.65 -19.69 11.16
N ALA A 493 7.80 -20.99 10.86
CA ALA A 493 8.72 -21.87 11.60
C ALA A 493 10.18 -21.43 11.44
N PHE A 494 10.59 -21.06 10.21
CA PHE A 494 11.92 -20.57 9.92
C PHE A 494 12.24 -19.28 10.71
N TYR A 495 11.37 -18.28 10.61
CA TYR A 495 11.60 -17.01 11.30
C TYR A 495 11.51 -17.15 12.83
N GLY A 496 10.57 -17.94 13.35
CA GLY A 496 10.47 -18.22 14.77
C GLY A 496 11.74 -18.88 15.32
N ALA A 497 12.26 -19.89 14.62
CA ALA A 497 13.52 -20.56 14.98
C ALA A 497 14.73 -19.60 14.91
N ALA A 498 14.79 -18.72 13.90
CA ALA A 498 15.84 -17.71 13.77
C ALA A 498 15.88 -16.72 14.96
N TYR A 499 14.72 -16.45 15.59
CA TYR A 499 14.61 -15.66 16.82
C TYR A 499 14.71 -16.49 18.11
N GLY A 500 15.07 -17.78 18.02
CA GLY A 500 15.33 -18.64 19.17
C GLY A 500 14.10 -19.31 19.77
N LEU A 501 12.96 -19.30 19.08
CA LEU A 501 11.78 -20.05 19.50
C LEU A 501 11.94 -21.54 19.13
N HIS A 502 11.64 -22.45 20.07
CA HIS A 502 11.80 -23.88 19.85
C HIS A 502 10.65 -24.69 20.46
N GLY A 503 10.46 -25.91 19.95
CA GLY A 503 9.53 -26.88 20.49
C GLY A 503 8.11 -26.35 20.64
N ARG A 504 7.47 -26.60 21.77
CA ARG A 504 6.09 -26.21 22.03
C ARG A 504 5.84 -24.70 21.89
N GLN A 505 6.77 -23.88 22.37
CA GLN A 505 6.65 -22.42 22.27
C GLN A 505 6.58 -21.95 20.79
N LEU A 506 7.40 -22.51 19.92
CA LEU A 506 7.36 -22.20 18.48
C LEU A 506 6.02 -22.60 17.87
N THR A 507 5.53 -23.81 18.16
CA THR A 507 4.25 -24.30 17.65
C THR A 507 3.08 -23.39 18.09
N GLU A 508 2.99 -23.06 19.37
CA GLU A 508 1.95 -22.18 19.91
C GLU A 508 1.98 -20.80 19.27
N ARG A 509 3.18 -20.25 19.02
CA ARG A 509 3.33 -18.95 18.36
C ARG A 509 2.93 -18.99 16.89
N ILE A 510 3.26 -20.08 16.18
CA ILE A 510 2.83 -20.26 14.77
C ILE A 510 1.31 -20.30 14.71
N GLU A 511 0.64 -21.12 15.52
CA GLU A 511 -0.82 -21.22 15.50
C GLU A 511 -1.48 -19.87 15.83
N ALA A 512 -0.97 -19.15 16.84
CA ALA A 512 -1.45 -17.81 17.17
C ALA A 512 -1.30 -16.82 16.00
N MET A 513 -0.21 -16.88 15.23
CA MET A 513 0.01 -16.03 14.07
C MET A 513 -0.88 -16.41 12.90
N LEU A 514 -1.06 -17.71 12.63
CA LEU A 514 -1.97 -18.20 11.59
C LEU A 514 -3.40 -17.74 11.84
N GLN A 515 -3.88 -17.89 13.07
CA GLN A 515 -5.21 -17.45 13.47
C GLN A 515 -5.36 -15.91 13.42
N ARG A 516 -4.39 -15.18 13.98
CA ARG A 516 -4.43 -13.72 14.05
C ARG A 516 -4.48 -13.06 12.68
N PHE A 517 -3.76 -13.60 11.71
CA PHE A 517 -3.62 -13.02 10.37
C PHE A 517 -4.48 -13.73 9.31
N ASP A 518 -5.32 -14.69 9.72
CA ASP A 518 -6.19 -15.47 8.84
C ASP A 518 -5.40 -16.05 7.66
N LEU A 519 -4.39 -16.86 7.98
CA LEU A 519 -3.47 -17.43 7.00
C LEU A 519 -3.67 -18.94 6.88
N ASP A 520 -3.77 -19.42 5.63
CA ASP A 520 -3.75 -20.86 5.33
C ASP A 520 -2.32 -21.40 5.50
N PRO A 521 -2.08 -22.32 6.46
CA PRO A 521 -0.74 -22.84 6.76
C PRO A 521 -0.07 -23.55 5.59
N GLU A 522 -0.85 -24.21 4.73
CA GLU A 522 -0.35 -25.03 3.62
C GLU A 522 -0.20 -24.24 2.30
N ALA A 523 -0.67 -23.00 2.27
CA ALA A 523 -0.56 -22.17 1.08
C ALA A 523 0.90 -21.86 0.73
N ALA A 524 1.27 -21.98 -0.54
CA ALA A 524 2.58 -21.60 -1.05
C ALA A 524 2.75 -20.07 -1.00
N SER A 525 3.73 -19.58 -0.26
CA SER A 525 3.90 -18.14 0.04
C SER A 525 4.09 -17.28 -1.22
N GLY A 526 4.77 -17.81 -2.24
CA GLY A 526 4.99 -17.09 -3.50
C GLY A 526 3.74 -16.91 -4.35
N LEU A 527 2.70 -17.73 -4.12
CA LEU A 527 1.43 -17.68 -4.87
C LEU A 527 0.34 -16.86 -4.14
N LEU A 528 0.61 -16.39 -2.91
CA LEU A 528 -0.33 -15.57 -2.16
C LEU A 528 -0.61 -14.24 -2.88
N PRO A 529 -1.85 -13.72 -2.84
CA PRO A 529 -2.18 -12.34 -3.20
C PRO A 529 -1.36 -11.33 -2.39
N ALA A 530 -1.21 -10.09 -2.89
CA ALA A 530 -0.38 -9.07 -2.25
C ALA A 530 -0.76 -8.82 -0.79
N GLY A 531 -2.05 -8.68 -0.47
CA GLY A 531 -2.54 -8.49 0.90
C GLY A 531 -2.21 -9.65 1.84
N TYR A 532 -2.31 -10.91 1.38
CA TYR A 532 -1.95 -12.08 2.18
C TYR A 532 -0.43 -12.22 2.37
N ARG A 533 0.37 -11.85 1.36
CA ARG A 533 1.84 -11.76 1.52
C ARG A 533 2.22 -10.75 2.59
N GLN A 534 1.53 -9.62 2.62
CA GLN A 534 1.73 -8.60 3.65
C GLN A 534 1.35 -9.11 5.05
N ARG A 535 0.21 -9.80 5.19
CA ARG A 535 -0.19 -10.45 6.44
C ARG A 535 0.85 -11.46 6.93
N LEU A 536 1.39 -12.28 6.04
CA LEU A 536 2.46 -13.24 6.37
C LEU A 536 3.75 -12.54 6.80
N ALA A 537 4.15 -11.45 6.12
CA ALA A 537 5.32 -10.67 6.51
C ALA A 537 5.14 -10.03 7.90
N MET A 538 3.94 -9.53 8.21
CA MET A 538 3.59 -9.04 9.55
C MET A 538 3.66 -10.15 10.61
N ALA A 539 3.07 -11.31 10.33
CA ALA A 539 3.10 -12.46 11.22
C ALA A 539 4.54 -12.90 11.54
N ALA A 540 5.40 -12.98 10.51
CA ALA A 540 6.82 -13.31 10.68
C ALA A 540 7.57 -12.25 11.50
N GLY A 541 7.29 -10.95 11.27
CA GLY A 541 7.89 -9.86 12.04
C GLY A 541 7.45 -9.80 13.51
N LEU A 542 6.30 -10.38 13.84
CA LEU A 542 5.69 -10.38 15.18
C LEU A 542 5.87 -11.70 15.94
N ILE A 543 6.37 -12.76 15.32
CA ILE A 543 6.37 -14.11 15.88
C ILE A 543 7.11 -14.21 17.21
N HIS A 544 8.17 -13.42 17.41
CA HIS A 544 8.99 -13.37 18.62
C HIS A 544 8.55 -12.32 19.65
N ALA A 545 7.37 -11.68 19.46
CA ALA A 545 6.81 -10.62 20.32
C ALA A 545 7.78 -9.44 20.53
N PRO A 546 8.16 -8.70 19.49
CA PRO A 546 9.09 -7.58 19.60
C PRO A 546 8.50 -6.41 20.39
N ASP A 547 9.36 -5.59 21.03
CA ASP A 547 8.95 -4.32 21.66
C ASP A 547 8.75 -3.21 20.61
N ILE A 548 9.50 -3.29 19.49
CA ILE A 548 9.48 -2.29 18.42
C ILE A 548 9.27 -3.01 17.10
N LEU A 549 8.31 -2.54 16.32
CA LEU A 549 8.03 -3.04 14.97
C LEU A 549 8.40 -1.98 13.93
N PHE A 550 9.30 -2.33 13.04
CA PHE A 550 9.72 -1.51 11.92
C PHE A 550 9.03 -1.97 10.64
N LEU A 551 8.39 -1.04 9.92
CA LEU A 551 7.60 -1.29 8.72
C LEU A 551 8.08 -0.38 7.58
N ASP A 552 8.72 -0.96 6.56
CA ASP A 552 9.25 -0.19 5.42
C ASP A 552 8.25 -0.22 4.26
N GLU A 553 7.52 0.88 4.06
CA GLU A 553 6.46 1.07 3.04
C GLU A 553 5.49 -0.12 2.95
N PRO A 554 4.88 -0.54 4.06
CA PRO A 554 4.16 -1.82 4.16
C PRO A 554 2.87 -1.86 3.35
N THR A 555 2.31 -0.73 2.97
CA THR A 555 1.02 -0.61 2.29
C THR A 555 1.16 -0.29 0.80
N SER A 556 2.40 -0.26 0.30
CA SER A 556 2.66 0.00 -1.11
C SER A 556 2.07 -1.10 -2.00
N GLY A 557 1.15 -0.72 -2.89
CA GLY A 557 0.50 -1.65 -3.84
C GLY A 557 -0.55 -2.57 -3.23
N ILE A 558 -1.12 -2.23 -2.06
CA ILE A 558 -2.31 -2.90 -1.52
C ILE A 558 -3.56 -2.04 -1.71
N ASP A 559 -4.68 -2.69 -1.87
CA ASP A 559 -5.98 -2.05 -2.08
C ASP A 559 -6.50 -1.32 -0.82
N PRO A 560 -7.51 -0.43 -0.93
CA PRO A 560 -8.06 0.32 0.20
C PRO A 560 -8.59 -0.55 1.35
N LEU A 561 -9.24 -1.69 1.06
CA LEU A 561 -9.78 -2.58 2.10
C LEU A 561 -8.65 -3.22 2.91
N ALA A 562 -7.65 -3.78 2.22
CA ALA A 562 -6.47 -4.38 2.85
C ALA A 562 -5.69 -3.32 3.66
N ARG A 563 -5.63 -2.05 3.18
CA ARG A 563 -5.02 -0.93 3.90
C ARG A 563 -5.77 -0.61 5.20
N ARG A 564 -7.11 -0.59 5.19
CA ARG A 564 -7.92 -0.41 6.41
C ARG A 564 -7.65 -1.51 7.45
N ALA A 565 -7.66 -2.77 7.02
CA ALA A 565 -7.38 -3.91 7.88
C ALA A 565 -5.95 -3.86 8.46
N PHE A 566 -4.97 -3.45 7.66
CA PHE A 566 -3.60 -3.24 8.10
C PHE A 566 -3.53 -2.18 9.21
N TRP A 567 -4.08 -0.98 9.00
CA TRP A 567 -4.02 0.10 9.99
C TRP A 567 -4.79 -0.22 11.28
N ARG A 568 -5.90 -0.97 11.19
CA ARG A 568 -6.58 -1.51 12.37
C ARG A 568 -5.65 -2.41 13.20
N THR A 569 -4.89 -3.29 12.54
CA THR A 569 -3.90 -4.15 13.20
C THR A 569 -2.79 -3.33 13.85
N ILE A 570 -2.27 -2.30 13.18
CA ILE A 570 -1.24 -1.40 13.70
C ILE A 570 -1.73 -0.64 14.93
N THR A 571 -2.93 -0.08 14.87
CA THR A 571 -3.54 0.63 16.02
C THR A 571 -3.71 -0.29 17.23
N ALA A 572 -4.16 -1.54 17.01
CA ALA A 572 -4.30 -2.52 18.07
C ALA A 572 -2.96 -2.93 18.69
N LEU A 573 -1.89 -3.06 17.89
CA LEU A 573 -0.53 -3.33 18.38
C LEU A 573 0.01 -2.18 19.23
N SER A 574 -0.16 -0.94 18.77
CA SER A 574 0.23 0.27 19.53
C SER A 574 -0.50 0.34 20.88
N ALA A 575 -1.81 0.07 20.91
CA ALA A 575 -2.60 0.01 22.14
C ALA A 575 -2.13 -1.09 23.12
N GLN A 576 -1.48 -2.16 22.61
CA GLN A 576 -0.83 -3.21 23.42
C GLN A 576 0.58 -2.81 23.89
N GLY A 577 1.06 -1.61 23.58
CA GLY A 577 2.36 -1.08 23.98
C GLY A 577 3.51 -1.41 23.03
N VAL A 578 3.25 -1.97 21.84
CA VAL A 578 4.26 -2.15 20.80
C VAL A 578 4.53 -0.80 20.14
N THR A 579 5.79 -0.37 20.15
CA THR A 579 6.20 0.85 19.43
C THR A 579 6.33 0.57 17.95
N ILE A 580 5.82 1.43 17.11
CA ILE A 580 5.79 1.22 15.66
C ILE A 580 6.50 2.37 14.95
N VAL A 581 7.46 2.03 14.10
CA VAL A 581 8.11 2.97 13.21
C VAL A 581 7.79 2.56 11.78
N ILE A 582 7.15 3.45 11.03
CA ILE A 582 6.70 3.18 9.68
C ILE A 582 7.30 4.18 8.69
N THR A 583 7.83 3.70 7.57
CA THR A 583 8.10 4.56 6.43
C THR A 583 6.93 4.49 5.46
N THR A 584 6.53 5.63 4.93
CA THR A 584 5.51 5.69 3.88
C THR A 584 5.73 6.89 2.95
N HIS A 585 5.18 6.78 1.77
CA HIS A 585 5.01 7.88 0.82
C HIS A 585 3.52 8.24 0.65
N PHE A 586 2.62 7.57 1.37
CA PHE A 586 1.18 7.88 1.39
C PHE A 586 0.89 8.88 2.51
N MET A 587 0.52 10.08 2.14
CA MET A 587 0.29 11.15 3.11
C MET A 587 -0.96 10.93 3.98
N GLU A 588 -1.94 10.18 3.48
CA GLU A 588 -3.10 9.76 4.26
C GLU A 588 -2.71 8.89 5.46
N GLU A 589 -1.63 8.12 5.34
CA GLU A 589 -1.14 7.25 6.42
C GLU A 589 -0.50 8.03 7.57
N ALA A 590 -0.02 9.23 7.30
CA ALA A 590 0.48 10.13 8.32
C ALA A 590 -0.57 10.45 9.40
N GLU A 591 -1.85 10.46 9.03
CA GLU A 591 -2.95 10.76 9.95
C GLU A 591 -3.21 9.65 10.99
N TYR A 592 -2.68 8.45 10.77
CA TYR A 592 -2.71 7.35 11.75
C TYR A 592 -1.55 7.41 12.75
N CYS A 593 -0.51 8.19 12.45
CA CYS A 593 0.67 8.33 13.29
C CYS A 593 0.42 9.31 14.44
N ASP A 594 1.06 9.07 15.58
CA ASP A 594 1.08 10.04 16.70
C ASP A 594 1.96 11.23 16.34
N ARG A 595 3.14 10.92 15.77
CA ARG A 595 4.08 11.93 15.27
C ARG A 595 4.67 11.47 13.95
N ILE A 596 5.05 12.45 13.14
CA ILE A 596 5.65 12.24 11.84
C ILE A 596 6.90 13.09 11.69
N ALA A 597 7.84 12.56 10.92
CA ALA A 597 9.02 13.28 10.48
C ALA A 597 9.05 13.33 8.95
N ILE A 598 9.24 14.50 8.35
CA ILE A 598 9.43 14.66 6.91
C ILE A 598 10.90 14.83 6.62
N GLN A 599 11.44 13.93 5.77
CA GLN A 599 12.83 13.91 5.35
C GLN A 599 12.94 14.14 3.84
N ASP A 600 13.84 15.02 3.40
CA ASP A 600 14.26 15.15 2.00
C ASP A 600 15.76 15.40 1.88
N ALA A 601 16.39 14.86 0.83
CA ALA A 601 17.84 14.96 0.57
C ALA A 601 18.71 14.67 1.82
N GLY A 602 18.27 13.72 2.66
CA GLY A 602 18.95 13.32 3.89
C GLY A 602 18.74 14.24 5.08
N ARG A 603 17.98 15.34 4.94
CA ARG A 603 17.72 16.32 6.01
C ARG A 603 16.31 16.16 6.57
N MET A 604 16.13 16.43 7.87
CA MET A 604 14.83 16.54 8.51
C MET A 604 14.25 17.92 8.23
N LEU A 605 13.07 17.99 7.59
CA LEU A 605 12.40 19.24 7.24
C LEU A 605 11.29 19.61 8.24
N ALA A 606 10.60 18.61 8.78
CA ALA A 606 9.55 18.79 9.77
C ALA A 606 9.51 17.60 10.74
N LEU A 607 9.12 17.85 11.98
CA LEU A 607 8.92 16.85 13.04
C LEU A 607 7.83 17.34 13.99
N GLY A 608 6.79 16.54 14.19
CA GLY A 608 5.69 16.86 15.10
C GLY A 608 4.50 15.96 14.90
N THR A 609 3.38 16.27 15.54
CA THR A 609 2.09 15.63 15.24
C THR A 609 1.65 15.96 13.81
N PRO A 610 0.77 15.16 13.18
CA PRO A 610 0.22 15.50 11.87
C PRO A 610 -0.39 16.89 11.79
N HIS A 611 -1.03 17.34 12.88
CA HIS A 611 -1.60 18.67 12.98
C HIS A 611 -0.53 19.79 12.98
N GLU A 612 0.53 19.65 13.77
CA GLU A 612 1.64 20.62 13.84
C GLU A 612 2.34 20.74 12.49
N VAL A 613 2.59 19.60 11.81
CA VAL A 613 3.22 19.58 10.50
C VAL A 613 2.35 20.26 9.43
N ARG A 614 1.03 20.05 9.45
CA ARG A 614 0.12 20.80 8.58
C ARG A 614 0.12 22.29 8.87
N THR A 615 0.13 22.67 10.15
CA THR A 615 0.18 24.08 10.54
C THR A 615 1.47 24.77 10.08
N GLN A 616 2.60 24.05 10.09
CA GLN A 616 3.87 24.55 9.56
C GLN A 616 3.80 24.87 8.06
N ALA A 617 2.98 24.16 7.29
CA ALA A 617 2.77 24.41 5.87
C ALA A 617 1.88 25.64 5.56
N GLY A 618 1.31 26.31 6.55
CA GLY A 618 0.47 27.51 6.38
C GLY A 618 -0.83 27.22 5.62
N GLU A 619 -1.15 28.03 4.61
CA GLU A 619 -2.38 27.87 3.80
C GLU A 619 -2.49 26.51 3.09
N ALA A 620 -1.36 25.87 2.76
CA ALA A 620 -1.33 24.51 2.20
C ALA A 620 -1.66 23.41 3.21
N GLY A 621 -1.80 23.74 4.51
CA GLY A 621 -2.02 22.78 5.60
C GLY A 621 -3.43 22.20 5.71
N SER A 622 -4.35 22.50 4.79
CA SER A 622 -5.70 21.93 4.76
C SER A 622 -5.71 20.41 4.51
N ASP A 623 -4.73 19.89 3.78
CA ASP A 623 -4.54 18.49 3.44
C ASP A 623 -3.07 18.10 3.65
N MET A 624 -2.83 16.91 4.19
CA MET A 624 -1.48 16.42 4.47
C MET A 624 -0.63 16.28 3.20
N ASN A 625 -1.23 15.92 2.06
CA ASN A 625 -0.50 15.81 0.80
C ASN A 625 -0.01 17.18 0.30
N ALA A 626 -0.86 18.20 0.36
CA ALA A 626 -0.50 19.58 0.01
C ALA A 626 0.56 20.14 0.98
N ALA A 627 0.41 19.90 2.29
CA ALA A 627 1.39 20.29 3.30
C ALA A 627 2.76 19.65 3.06
N PHE A 628 2.79 18.35 2.77
CA PHE A 628 4.02 17.64 2.44
C PHE A 628 4.73 18.25 1.23
N ILE A 629 3.99 18.49 0.13
CA ILE A 629 4.55 19.08 -1.09
C ILE A 629 5.14 20.47 -0.78
N ALA A 630 4.41 21.33 -0.06
CA ALA A 630 4.86 22.67 0.29
C ALA A 630 6.16 22.65 1.13
N ILE A 631 6.23 21.80 2.17
CA ILE A 631 7.40 21.65 3.04
C ILE A 631 8.61 21.16 2.25
N VAL A 632 8.44 20.16 1.38
CA VAL A 632 9.54 19.62 0.57
C VAL A 632 10.03 20.63 -0.47
N GLU A 633 9.12 21.35 -1.15
CA GLU A 633 9.49 22.39 -2.12
C GLU A 633 10.19 23.57 -1.45
N GLN A 634 9.75 23.97 -0.23
CA GLN A 634 10.41 25.00 0.56
C GLN A 634 11.83 24.56 0.94
N GLY A 635 12.00 23.36 1.50
CA GLY A 635 13.32 22.83 1.89
C GLY A 635 14.29 22.72 0.72
N ARG A 636 13.79 22.41 -0.49
CA ARG A 636 14.62 22.38 -1.71
C ARG A 636 15.04 23.78 -2.16
N ARG A 637 14.16 24.79 -2.04
CA ARG A 637 14.50 26.20 -2.34
C ARG A 637 15.58 26.72 -1.40
N GLU A 638 15.45 26.46 -0.10
CA GLU A 638 16.44 26.86 0.92
C GLU A 638 17.81 26.17 0.76
N ALA A 639 17.83 24.96 0.17
CA ALA A 639 19.09 24.25 -0.10
C ALA A 639 19.85 24.77 -1.33
N VAL A 640 19.21 25.56 -2.20
CA VAL A 640 19.82 26.16 -3.41
C VAL A 640 20.35 27.58 -3.15
N THR A 641 19.80 28.26 -2.13
CA THR A 641 20.30 29.55 -1.63
C THR A 641 21.47 29.36 -0.65
#